data_3f9736f560cac7b02c56280012f9e97f
#
_entry.id   3f9736f560cac7b02c56280012f9e97f
#
_cell.length_a   1.000
_cell.length_b   1.000
_cell.length_c   1.000
_cell.angle_alpha   90.00
_cell.angle_beta   90.00
_cell.angle_gamma   90.00
#
_symmetry.space_group_name_H-M   'P 1'
#
loop_
_entity.id
_entity.type
_entity.pdbx_description
1 polymer ?
#
loop_
_entity_poly.entity_id
_entity_poly.type
_entity_poly.pdbx_seq_one_letter_code
_entity_poly.pdbx_strand_id
1 'polypeptide(L)'
;MSSQPLRFAHAPRLPSVRAATLFTLTPLALCLAQAAMAQQPSTPAADAAVTAPQLQEVRINASTEKDMGFAPVEAQTASKAPMRRLETPQSVSVVTREQMESRQITNVQQALQTVAGVSPVNFGRRGFDDLNIRGFRSTESILVDGLVQSPGMWAKLQPYGYERFEVLKGSASVLYGQVQPGGIVNAVSKRPKKEAINEVGVEVGSFGQRTLQADVNKPLSESGKTALRINAQVSNADDPTQFVYRKDRWFAPSLSIDLGPQTDLVLFATYSQSQWMRQQGITPYGTLLPNRNGTLPVTMFTGDPSFGGYDVESKTVGYTLEHKMSEAMTFRQNVRYETEKGTGNFVSNQALQANQRLQNRQASRQYMDYDLLATDTSLLSRFEALGVKHQLVTGLDARSGTSLLASRTCRIGALDLFAPVYGMQATCPEALTQDAPAKLTVAGLYAQDQIKFGQGWTALVGLRRDWSTTDTNNRVANTQTRQKDNATTLSAGLVYEFKPGWAAYGSYGESFLPQSGLTFGGSTFVPETGKQWEAGVKYEAPGGQVTGALAVFDLVRENVTTADPVNTGFSVQTGQQRARGLELELGADLKNGWKITSAYTYTQTKVTRDTNAAIVGKPLNLTPRHTLTAWATYKLPQYQRVTLGLGGRYVSEQIGSYPFTLPSYFVADASVSYVGENYRVTAGVKNVFNKAYYDGAINANVVSPALPRNFSLGVTYFF
;
A
#
# COMPACT_ATOMS: atom_id res chain seq x y z
N MET A 1 -12.35 2.31 45.20
CA MET A 1 -11.72 1.01 45.22
C MET A 1 -10.76 0.98 44.04
N SER A 2 -9.45 0.98 44.32
CA SER A 2 -8.39 1.25 43.36
C SER A 2 -8.18 0.07 42.41
N SER A 3 -8.27 0.34 41.13
CA SER A 3 -7.92 -0.60 40.05
C SER A 3 -6.41 -0.66 39.89
N GLN A 4 -5.77 -1.69 40.43
CA GLN A 4 -4.38 -1.99 40.07
C GLN A 4 -4.32 -2.58 38.66
N PRO A 5 -3.37 -2.17 37.79
CA PRO A 5 -3.13 -2.82 36.52
C PRO A 5 -2.48 -4.21 36.77
N LEU A 6 -3.11 -5.25 36.26
CA LEU A 6 -2.54 -6.60 36.23
C LEU A 6 -1.20 -6.59 35.47
N ARG A 7 -0.13 -6.80 36.16
CA ARG A 7 1.19 -7.08 35.58
C ARG A 7 1.12 -8.45 34.89
N PHE A 8 1.25 -8.48 33.59
CA PHE A 8 1.57 -9.72 32.90
C PHE A 8 2.97 -10.16 33.30
N ALA A 9 3.09 -11.39 33.72
CA ALA A 9 4.38 -12.00 34.01
C ALA A 9 5.24 -11.90 32.74
N HIS A 10 6.47 -11.41 32.91
CA HIS A 10 7.45 -11.34 31.83
C HIS A 10 7.68 -12.74 31.27
N ALA A 11 7.44 -12.92 29.98
CA ALA A 11 7.92 -14.09 29.27
C ALA A 11 9.45 -14.14 29.37
N PRO A 12 10.07 -15.31 29.54
CA PRO A 12 11.50 -15.41 29.59
C PRO A 12 12.11 -14.88 28.31
N ARG A 13 13.07 -13.97 28.43
CA ARG A 13 13.89 -13.47 27.32
C ARG A 13 14.63 -14.67 26.72
N LEU A 14 14.31 -15.00 25.49
CA LEU A 14 15.14 -15.90 24.67
C LEU A 14 16.52 -15.25 24.48
N PRO A 15 17.62 -16.02 24.58
CA PRO A 15 18.96 -15.46 24.41
C PRO A 15 19.11 -14.88 23.00
N SER A 16 19.65 -13.66 22.92
CA SER A 16 20.01 -12.97 21.70
C SER A 16 21.03 -13.81 20.92
N VAL A 17 20.60 -14.52 19.91
CA VAL A 17 21.50 -15.19 18.97
C VAL A 17 22.13 -14.10 18.09
N ARG A 18 23.45 -14.04 18.12
CA ARG A 18 24.28 -13.19 17.27
C ARG A 18 24.03 -13.51 15.80
N ALA A 19 23.08 -12.83 15.19
CA ALA A 19 22.80 -12.91 13.74
C ALA A 19 23.70 -11.96 12.91
N ALA A 20 24.61 -11.24 13.57
CA ALA A 20 25.38 -10.16 12.92
C ALA A 20 26.56 -10.65 12.03
N THR A 21 26.94 -11.91 12.08
CA THR A 21 28.19 -12.37 11.43
C THR A 21 28.02 -13.04 10.07
N LEU A 22 26.82 -13.35 9.62
CA LEU A 22 26.61 -14.04 8.33
C LEU A 22 26.28 -13.11 7.16
N PHE A 23 25.97 -11.85 7.40
CA PHE A 23 25.53 -10.92 6.35
C PHE A 23 26.62 -10.03 5.74
N THR A 24 27.85 -10.05 6.26
CA THR A 24 28.91 -9.12 5.84
C THR A 24 29.78 -9.62 4.69
N LEU A 25 29.73 -10.87 4.29
CA LEU A 25 30.64 -11.42 3.27
C LEU A 25 30.04 -11.67 1.89
N THR A 26 28.71 -11.72 1.74
CA THR A 26 28.06 -12.02 0.47
C THR A 26 27.93 -10.84 -0.52
N PRO A 27 27.73 -9.57 -0.11
CA PRO A 27 27.67 -8.47 -1.05
C PRO A 27 28.96 -8.21 -1.81
N LEU A 28 30.11 -8.49 -1.17
CA LEU A 28 31.43 -8.25 -1.78
C LEU A 28 31.75 -9.23 -2.93
N ALA A 29 31.26 -10.46 -2.83
CA ALA A 29 31.47 -11.47 -3.86
C ALA A 29 30.65 -11.22 -5.13
N LEU A 30 29.43 -10.67 -5.01
CA LEU A 30 28.61 -10.31 -6.17
C LEU A 30 29.16 -9.09 -6.90
N CYS A 31 29.66 -8.09 -6.17
CA CYS A 31 30.34 -6.93 -6.73
C CYS A 31 31.62 -7.29 -7.48
N LEU A 32 32.38 -8.27 -7.01
CA LEU A 32 33.63 -8.71 -7.65
C LEU A 32 33.37 -9.49 -8.95
N ALA A 33 32.30 -10.27 -9.05
CA ALA A 33 31.95 -11.01 -10.24
C ALA A 33 31.53 -10.10 -11.42
N GLN A 34 30.88 -8.98 -11.14
CA GLN A 34 30.48 -7.99 -12.17
C GLN A 34 31.63 -7.05 -12.55
N ALA A 35 32.53 -6.71 -11.65
CA ALA A 35 33.69 -5.91 -11.93
C ALA A 35 34.66 -6.65 -12.88
N ALA A 36 34.73 -7.99 -12.86
CA ALA A 36 35.53 -8.79 -13.74
C ALA A 36 35.02 -8.80 -15.20
N MET A 37 33.75 -8.56 -15.44
CA MET A 37 33.17 -8.46 -16.78
C MET A 37 33.36 -7.09 -17.45
N ALA A 38 33.65 -6.05 -16.66
CA ALA A 38 33.82 -4.67 -17.15
C ALA A 38 35.28 -4.35 -17.61
N GLN A 39 36.23 -5.25 -17.37
CA GLN A 39 37.66 -5.06 -17.74
C GLN A 39 38.05 -5.90 -18.96
N GLN A 40 37.59 -5.52 -20.14
CA GLN A 40 38.30 -5.90 -21.37
C GLN A 40 39.10 -4.73 -21.90
N PRO A 41 40.39 -4.89 -22.25
CA PRO A 41 41.21 -3.80 -22.68
C PRO A 41 40.83 -3.33 -24.10
N SER A 42 40.51 -2.04 -24.20
CA SER A 42 40.33 -1.37 -25.49
C SER A 42 41.66 -1.10 -26.15
N THR A 43 41.87 -1.64 -27.31
CA THR A 43 42.96 -1.25 -28.25
C THR A 43 42.66 0.16 -28.78
N PRO A 44 43.64 1.06 -28.88
CA PRO A 44 43.43 2.41 -29.39
C PRO A 44 43.29 2.39 -30.92
N ALA A 45 42.14 2.85 -31.42
CA ALA A 45 41.95 3.18 -32.83
C ALA A 45 41.88 4.70 -32.99
N ALA A 46 42.57 5.18 -33.99
CA ALA A 46 42.87 6.57 -34.32
C ALA A 46 41.61 7.39 -34.72
N ASP A 47 41.76 8.69 -34.51
CA ASP A 47 40.88 9.82 -34.81
C ASP A 47 39.94 9.69 -36.02
N ALA A 48 38.65 9.83 -35.72
CA ALA A 48 37.70 10.49 -36.60
C ALA A 48 36.64 11.21 -35.71
N ALA A 49 36.68 12.51 -35.69
CA ALA A 49 35.74 13.36 -35.00
C ALA A 49 34.37 13.24 -35.66
N VAL A 50 33.48 12.44 -35.06
CA VAL A 50 32.06 12.46 -35.29
C VAL A 50 31.40 12.95 -33.99
N THR A 51 30.79 14.14 -34.04
CA THR A 51 30.02 14.71 -32.96
C THR A 51 28.90 13.73 -32.58
N ALA A 52 29.13 12.99 -31.51
CA ALA A 52 28.10 12.15 -30.90
C ALA A 52 27.00 13.05 -30.29
N PRO A 53 25.70 12.72 -30.44
CA PRO A 53 24.66 13.42 -29.74
C PRO A 53 24.88 13.22 -28.22
N GLN A 54 25.07 14.33 -27.49
CA GLN A 54 25.15 14.31 -26.04
C GLN A 54 23.87 13.66 -25.50
N LEU A 55 24.01 12.50 -24.86
CA LEU A 55 22.99 11.93 -24.03
C LEU A 55 22.68 12.94 -22.93
N GLN A 56 21.44 13.39 -22.83
CA GLN A 56 21.00 14.19 -21.70
C GLN A 56 21.29 13.38 -20.43
N GLU A 57 22.15 13.96 -19.60
CA GLU A 57 22.49 13.46 -18.28
C GLU A 57 21.19 13.43 -17.46
N VAL A 58 20.65 12.25 -17.19
CA VAL A 58 19.53 12.07 -16.26
C VAL A 58 20.09 12.31 -14.86
N ARG A 59 20.12 13.58 -14.48
CA ARG A 59 20.40 13.95 -13.08
C ARG A 59 19.20 13.60 -12.24
N ILE A 60 19.35 12.59 -11.40
CA ILE A 60 18.42 12.34 -10.30
C ILE A 60 18.64 13.46 -9.28
N ASN A 61 18.02 14.60 -9.50
CA ASN A 61 17.99 15.68 -8.53
C ASN A 61 16.73 15.50 -7.68
N ALA A 62 16.86 15.50 -6.36
CA ALA A 62 15.74 15.59 -5.42
C ALA A 62 14.80 16.79 -5.72
N SER A 63 15.23 17.73 -6.56
CA SER A 63 14.46 18.89 -7.02
C SER A 63 13.38 18.55 -8.07
N THR A 64 13.49 17.42 -8.78
CA THR A 64 12.48 17.01 -9.79
C THR A 64 11.18 16.47 -9.18
N GLU A 65 11.16 16.08 -7.91
CA GLU A 65 9.96 15.59 -7.25
C GLU A 65 8.88 16.66 -7.03
N LYS A 66 9.27 17.95 -6.92
CA LYS A 66 8.34 19.06 -6.70
C LYS A 66 7.47 19.37 -7.92
N ASP A 67 7.88 18.93 -9.11
CA ASP A 67 7.28 19.32 -10.39
C ASP A 67 6.51 18.20 -11.10
N MET A 68 6.22 17.06 -10.43
CA MET A 68 5.47 15.97 -11.04
C MET A 68 4.02 16.31 -11.41
N GLY A 69 3.44 17.37 -10.84
CA GLY A 69 2.10 17.86 -11.16
C GLY A 69 1.02 16.76 -11.14
N PHE A 70 0.08 16.85 -12.08
CA PHE A 70 -0.99 15.84 -12.26
C PHE A 70 -0.69 14.85 -13.41
N ALA A 71 0.41 15.04 -14.13
CA ALA A 71 0.82 14.21 -15.26
C ALA A 71 2.23 13.63 -15.07
N PRO A 72 2.49 12.79 -14.04
CA PRO A 72 3.81 12.23 -13.79
C PRO A 72 4.28 11.36 -14.96
N VAL A 73 5.53 11.57 -15.42
CA VAL A 73 6.12 10.88 -16.57
C VAL A 73 7.07 9.75 -16.16
N GLU A 74 7.53 9.73 -14.91
CA GLU A 74 8.47 8.76 -14.37
C GLU A 74 7.90 7.99 -13.18
N ALA A 75 8.43 6.78 -12.95
CA ALA A 75 8.20 5.96 -11.78
C ALA A 75 9.43 5.09 -11.51
N GLN A 76 9.62 4.63 -10.27
CA GLN A 76 10.76 3.79 -9.88
C GLN A 76 10.34 2.36 -9.52
N THR A 77 9.08 2.15 -9.12
CA THR A 77 8.60 0.88 -8.58
C THR A 77 8.67 -0.27 -9.58
N ALA A 78 8.56 -0.02 -10.88
CA ALA A 78 8.60 -1.09 -11.90
C ALA A 78 10.01 -1.60 -12.22
N SER A 79 11.07 -0.88 -11.81
CA SER A 79 12.45 -1.22 -12.21
C SER A 79 13.49 -1.03 -11.12
N LYS A 80 13.07 -0.59 -9.92
CA LYS A 80 13.99 -0.12 -8.84
C LYS A 80 15.00 0.94 -9.29
N ALA A 81 14.78 1.55 -10.45
CA ALA A 81 15.53 2.66 -11.01
C ALA A 81 14.55 3.64 -11.66
N PRO A 82 14.86 4.93 -11.77
CA PRO A 82 14.04 5.88 -12.51
C PRO A 82 13.84 5.39 -13.95
N MET A 83 12.59 5.28 -14.36
CA MET A 83 12.21 4.87 -15.71
C MET A 83 11.01 5.69 -16.17
N ARG A 84 11.02 6.11 -17.45
CA ARG A 84 9.84 6.74 -18.05
C ARG A 84 8.68 5.75 -18.07
N ARG A 85 7.51 6.20 -17.67
CA ARG A 85 6.28 5.37 -17.71
C ARG A 85 5.99 4.90 -19.13
N LEU A 86 6.35 5.70 -20.14
CA LEU A 86 6.21 5.35 -21.56
C LEU A 86 7.04 4.11 -21.93
N GLU A 87 8.23 3.92 -21.34
CA GLU A 87 9.16 2.82 -21.60
C GLU A 87 8.89 1.58 -20.73
N THR A 88 7.96 1.63 -19.80
CA THR A 88 7.65 0.54 -18.86
C THR A 88 6.60 -0.39 -19.45
N PRO A 89 6.85 -1.70 -19.64
CA PRO A 89 5.87 -2.63 -20.21
C PRO A 89 4.83 -3.12 -19.18
N GLN A 90 4.46 -2.29 -18.22
CA GLN A 90 3.48 -2.58 -17.16
C GLN A 90 2.68 -1.33 -16.83
N SER A 91 1.49 -1.52 -16.27
CA SER A 91 0.69 -0.42 -15.74
C SER A 91 1.26 0.07 -14.42
N VAL A 92 1.76 1.29 -14.40
CA VAL A 92 2.22 2.00 -13.19
C VAL A 92 1.46 3.31 -13.06
N SER A 93 0.87 3.54 -11.90
CA SER A 93 0.21 4.80 -11.56
C SER A 93 0.98 5.53 -10.46
N VAL A 94 1.00 6.84 -10.53
CA VAL A 94 1.65 7.69 -9.52
C VAL A 94 0.64 8.71 -9.02
N VAL A 95 0.44 8.74 -7.71
CA VAL A 95 -0.34 9.77 -7.01
C VAL A 95 0.63 10.73 -6.35
N THR A 96 0.71 11.95 -6.86
CA THR A 96 1.70 12.94 -6.44
C THR A 96 1.30 13.69 -5.17
N ARG A 97 2.26 14.39 -4.53
CA ARG A 97 1.99 15.24 -3.38
C ARG A 97 0.93 16.30 -3.68
N GLU A 98 1.02 16.96 -4.83
CA GLU A 98 0.08 17.98 -5.24
C GLU A 98 -1.35 17.43 -5.41
N GLN A 99 -1.49 16.25 -6.01
CA GLN A 99 -2.80 15.57 -6.11
C GLN A 99 -3.38 15.27 -4.71
N MET A 100 -2.55 14.82 -3.77
CA MET A 100 -2.99 14.56 -2.40
C MET A 100 -3.42 15.82 -1.65
N GLU A 101 -2.66 16.90 -1.77
CA GLU A 101 -2.97 18.18 -1.12
C GLU A 101 -4.23 18.83 -1.67
N SER A 102 -4.39 18.86 -3.00
CA SER A 102 -5.55 19.45 -3.65
C SER A 102 -6.88 18.77 -3.23
N ARG A 103 -6.83 17.50 -2.85
CA ARG A 103 -7.96 16.67 -2.40
C ARG A 103 -8.06 16.56 -0.88
N GLN A 104 -7.17 17.18 -0.12
CA GLN A 104 -7.08 17.09 1.36
C GLN A 104 -7.15 15.62 1.82
N ILE A 105 -6.20 14.81 1.36
CA ILE A 105 -6.12 13.38 1.63
C ILE A 105 -5.66 13.13 3.07
N THR A 106 -6.40 12.30 3.81
CA THR A 106 -6.11 11.97 5.21
C THR A 106 -5.72 10.49 5.43
N ASN A 107 -5.86 9.64 4.41
CA ASN A 107 -5.46 8.22 4.48
C ASN A 107 -5.09 7.67 3.10
N VAL A 108 -4.40 6.53 3.06
CA VAL A 108 -3.92 5.89 1.82
C VAL A 108 -5.08 5.49 0.90
N GLN A 109 -6.19 5.01 1.46
CA GLN A 109 -7.36 4.63 0.66
C GLN A 109 -7.91 5.82 -0.15
N GLN A 110 -7.97 7.02 0.45
CA GLN A 110 -8.38 8.24 -0.26
C GLN A 110 -7.34 8.64 -1.33
N ALA A 111 -6.05 8.49 -1.05
CA ALA A 111 -5.02 8.78 -2.05
C ALA A 111 -5.21 7.94 -3.30
N LEU A 112 -5.46 6.65 -3.14
CA LEU A 112 -5.54 5.67 -4.23
C LEU A 112 -6.90 5.61 -4.94
N GLN A 113 -7.91 6.35 -4.50
CA GLN A 113 -9.24 6.37 -5.12
C GLN A 113 -9.24 6.80 -6.60
N THR A 114 -8.24 7.55 -7.05
CA THR A 114 -8.10 8.03 -8.43
C THR A 114 -7.23 7.14 -9.31
N VAL A 115 -6.81 5.98 -8.81
CA VAL A 115 -5.99 5.01 -9.53
C VAL A 115 -6.90 3.94 -10.16
N ALA A 116 -6.76 3.72 -11.47
CA ALA A 116 -7.48 2.65 -12.15
C ALA A 116 -7.10 1.27 -11.58
N GLY A 117 -8.05 0.35 -11.49
CA GLY A 117 -7.84 -0.99 -10.96
C GLY A 117 -7.73 -1.07 -9.44
N VAL A 118 -7.73 0.06 -8.72
CA VAL A 118 -7.70 0.10 -7.25
C VAL A 118 -9.09 0.39 -6.69
N SER A 119 -9.55 -0.49 -5.82
CA SER A 119 -10.79 -0.31 -5.08
C SER A 119 -10.47 -0.22 -3.59
N PRO A 120 -10.55 0.99 -2.97
CA PRO A 120 -10.54 1.10 -1.53
C PRO A 120 -11.73 0.34 -0.98
N VAL A 121 -11.50 -0.54 -0.03
CA VAL A 121 -12.53 -1.37 0.57
C VAL A 121 -12.57 -1.15 2.08
N ASN A 122 -13.77 -1.23 2.63
CA ASN A 122 -13.97 -1.14 4.06
C ASN A 122 -14.53 -2.46 4.57
N PHE A 123 -13.67 -3.27 5.17
CA PHE A 123 -14.07 -4.51 5.83
C PHE A 123 -14.66 -4.27 7.24
N GLY A 124 -15.46 -3.21 7.44
CA GLY A 124 -16.02 -2.84 8.73
C GLY A 124 -14.95 -2.39 9.73
N ARG A 125 -13.84 -1.83 9.26
CA ARG A 125 -12.72 -1.44 10.10
C ARG A 125 -11.96 -0.24 9.49
N ARG A 126 -12.58 0.92 9.49
CA ARG A 126 -11.94 2.16 8.97
C ARG A 126 -10.58 2.49 9.61
N GLY A 127 -10.18 1.75 10.65
CA GLY A 127 -8.87 1.86 11.28
C GLY A 127 -7.69 1.34 10.43
N PHE A 128 -7.91 0.66 9.30
CA PHE A 128 -6.91 -0.04 8.50
C PHE A 128 -6.85 0.48 7.07
N ASP A 129 -5.72 0.28 6.38
CA ASP A 129 -5.52 0.61 4.97
C ASP A 129 -5.88 -0.59 4.07
N ASP A 130 -7.16 -1.00 4.11
CA ASP A 130 -7.65 -2.11 3.28
C ASP A 130 -7.88 -1.67 1.83
N LEU A 131 -7.38 -2.46 0.86
CA LEU A 131 -7.56 -2.20 -0.56
C LEU A 131 -7.54 -3.49 -1.40
N ASN A 132 -8.19 -3.43 -2.57
CA ASN A 132 -8.10 -4.42 -3.63
C ASN A 132 -7.43 -3.78 -4.85
N ILE A 133 -6.54 -4.53 -5.51
CA ILE A 133 -5.98 -4.18 -6.82
C ILE A 133 -6.41 -5.26 -7.80
N ARG A 134 -7.04 -4.87 -8.93
CA ARG A 134 -7.56 -5.79 -9.95
C ARG A 134 -8.45 -6.92 -9.39
N GLY A 135 -9.20 -6.59 -8.32
CA GLY A 135 -10.13 -7.53 -7.66
C GLY A 135 -9.51 -8.43 -6.60
N PHE A 136 -8.19 -8.41 -6.41
CA PHE A 136 -7.52 -9.17 -5.36
C PHE A 136 -7.14 -8.29 -4.19
N ARG A 137 -7.35 -8.80 -2.97
CA ARG A 137 -6.94 -8.09 -1.76
C ARG A 137 -5.42 -7.89 -1.78
N SER A 138 -4.99 -6.65 -1.59
CA SER A 138 -3.57 -6.24 -1.69
C SER A 138 -3.10 -5.43 -0.47
N THR A 139 -3.81 -5.53 0.65
CA THR A 139 -3.51 -4.81 1.90
C THR A 139 -2.08 -5.09 2.39
N GLU A 140 -1.62 -6.34 2.31
CA GLU A 140 -0.28 -6.76 2.74
C GLU A 140 0.81 -6.47 1.70
N SER A 141 0.44 -5.87 0.57
CA SER A 141 1.37 -5.48 -0.51
C SER A 141 1.61 -3.97 -0.54
N ILE A 142 1.49 -3.29 0.61
CA ILE A 142 1.89 -1.89 0.77
C ILE A 142 3.33 -1.86 1.28
N LEU A 143 4.20 -1.24 0.48
CA LEU A 143 5.62 -1.08 0.76
C LEU A 143 5.93 0.37 1.14
N VAL A 144 7.00 0.58 1.87
CA VAL A 144 7.57 1.90 2.10
C VAL A 144 9.01 1.91 1.57
N ASP A 145 9.29 2.84 0.66
CA ASP A 145 10.60 2.97 -0.01
C ASP A 145 11.11 1.64 -0.62
N GLY A 146 10.18 0.85 -1.19
CA GLY A 146 10.47 -0.43 -1.81
C GLY A 146 10.66 -1.61 -0.86
N LEU A 147 10.57 -1.43 0.46
CA LEU A 147 10.65 -2.49 1.45
C LEU A 147 9.27 -2.87 1.99
N VAL A 148 9.04 -4.15 2.14
CA VAL A 148 7.82 -4.70 2.77
C VAL A 148 7.76 -4.27 4.23
N GLN A 149 6.57 -3.95 4.72
CA GLN A 149 6.31 -3.58 6.11
C GLN A 149 6.09 -4.82 7.00
N SER A 150 6.05 -4.60 8.30
CA SER A 150 5.63 -5.61 9.28
C SER A 150 4.29 -6.24 8.91
N PRO A 151 4.12 -7.57 9.04
CA PRO A 151 2.88 -8.26 8.68
C PRO A 151 1.65 -7.80 9.48
N GLY A 152 1.86 -7.14 10.61
CA GLY A 152 0.78 -6.63 11.46
C GLY A 152 -0.02 -5.53 10.77
N MET A 153 0.65 -4.53 10.22
CA MET A 153 0.07 -3.36 9.58
C MET A 153 -1.10 -2.74 10.36
N TRP A 154 -1.01 -2.78 11.69
CA TRP A 154 -2.04 -2.25 12.57
C TRP A 154 -1.98 -0.72 12.67
N ALA A 155 -0.79 -0.14 12.43
CA ALA A 155 -0.62 1.30 12.31
C ALA A 155 -0.83 1.74 10.86
N LYS A 156 -1.81 2.63 10.64
CA LYS A 156 -2.02 3.25 9.31
C LYS A 156 -0.82 4.09 8.89
N LEU A 157 -0.52 4.08 7.60
CA LEU A 157 0.38 5.05 7.02
C LEU A 157 -0.24 6.46 7.07
N GLN A 158 0.60 7.44 7.40
CA GLN A 158 0.20 8.86 7.41
C GLN A 158 0.61 9.50 6.07
N PRO A 159 -0.33 9.79 5.14
CA PRO A 159 -0.01 10.31 3.80
C PRO A 159 0.81 11.60 3.82
N TYR A 160 0.73 12.36 4.91
CA TYR A 160 1.54 13.57 5.09
C TYR A 160 3.04 13.32 5.03
N GLY A 161 3.50 12.15 5.44
CA GLY A 161 4.91 11.74 5.44
C GLY A 161 5.48 11.30 4.09
N TYR A 162 4.66 11.25 3.04
CA TYR A 162 5.08 10.70 1.75
C TYR A 162 5.02 11.75 0.64
N GLU A 163 6.01 11.74 -0.25
CA GLU A 163 6.05 12.58 -1.44
C GLU A 163 5.04 12.10 -2.50
N ARG A 164 4.88 10.77 -2.63
CA ARG A 164 3.96 10.14 -3.59
C ARG A 164 3.65 8.70 -3.22
N PHE A 165 2.62 8.18 -3.84
CA PHE A 165 2.34 6.75 -3.89
C PHE A 165 2.48 6.25 -5.33
N GLU A 166 3.22 5.16 -5.52
CA GLU A 166 3.33 4.47 -6.80
C GLU A 166 2.60 3.13 -6.71
N VAL A 167 1.76 2.83 -7.68
CA VAL A 167 1.01 1.58 -7.75
C VAL A 167 1.48 0.80 -8.97
N LEU A 168 2.17 -0.32 -8.74
CA LEU A 168 2.51 -1.28 -9.77
C LEU A 168 1.43 -2.35 -9.79
N LYS A 169 0.70 -2.45 -10.91
CA LYS A 169 -0.48 -3.31 -11.01
C LYS A 169 -0.12 -4.68 -11.58
N GLY A 170 -0.73 -5.72 -11.01
CA GLY A 170 -0.48 -7.10 -11.39
C GLY A 170 0.76 -7.69 -10.76
N SER A 171 1.31 -8.74 -11.39
CA SER A 171 2.42 -9.52 -10.84
C SER A 171 3.70 -8.70 -10.67
N ALA A 172 4.19 -8.61 -9.42
CA ALA A 172 5.35 -7.78 -9.05
C ALA A 172 6.45 -8.58 -8.30
N SER A 173 6.33 -9.91 -8.21
CA SER A 173 7.24 -10.71 -7.38
C SER A 173 8.68 -10.71 -7.84
N VAL A 174 8.96 -10.50 -9.12
CA VAL A 174 10.34 -10.48 -9.63
C VAL A 174 11.23 -9.46 -8.93
N LEU A 175 10.69 -8.28 -8.56
CA LEU A 175 11.47 -7.27 -7.83
C LEU A 175 11.19 -7.26 -6.32
N TYR A 176 10.00 -7.71 -5.88
CA TYR A 176 9.54 -7.52 -4.50
C TYR A 176 9.25 -8.83 -3.75
N GLY A 177 9.46 -10.00 -4.40
CA GLY A 177 9.31 -11.31 -3.78
C GLY A 177 7.86 -11.65 -3.43
N GLN A 178 7.63 -11.96 -2.17
CA GLN A 178 6.34 -12.43 -1.66
C GLN A 178 5.31 -11.29 -1.62
N VAL A 179 4.53 -11.14 -2.68
CA VAL A 179 3.48 -10.11 -2.80
C VAL A 179 2.21 -10.67 -3.42
N GLN A 180 1.09 -10.04 -3.13
CA GLN A 180 -0.22 -10.41 -3.67
C GLN A 180 -0.25 -10.25 -5.20
N PRO A 181 -0.97 -11.13 -5.93
CA PRO A 181 -0.97 -11.13 -7.39
C PRO A 181 -1.64 -9.87 -8.01
N GLY A 182 -2.49 -9.16 -7.27
CA GLY A 182 -3.15 -7.95 -7.76
C GLY A 182 -2.21 -6.78 -8.03
N GLY A 183 -1.12 -6.68 -7.27
CA GLY A 183 -0.14 -5.60 -7.37
C GLY A 183 0.34 -5.10 -6.02
N ILE A 184 1.17 -4.07 -6.07
CA ILE A 184 1.77 -3.43 -4.89
C ILE A 184 1.51 -1.92 -4.90
N VAL A 185 1.51 -1.34 -3.71
CA VAL A 185 1.57 0.10 -3.48
C VAL A 185 2.90 0.42 -2.83
N ASN A 186 3.68 1.32 -3.40
CA ASN A 186 4.92 1.80 -2.81
C ASN A 186 4.75 3.26 -2.35
N ALA A 187 4.81 3.48 -1.05
CA ALA A 187 4.82 4.79 -0.44
C ALA A 187 6.25 5.34 -0.42
N VAL A 188 6.50 6.42 -1.14
CA VAL A 188 7.82 7.07 -1.23
C VAL A 188 7.90 8.17 -0.19
N SER A 189 8.80 7.98 0.78
CA SER A 189 8.94 8.88 1.93
C SER A 189 9.49 10.25 1.53
N LYS A 190 9.07 11.29 2.26
CA LYS A 190 9.71 12.60 2.22
C LYS A 190 11.16 12.48 2.70
N ARG A 191 12.12 12.99 1.91
CA ARG A 191 13.55 12.96 2.20
C ARG A 191 14.11 14.37 2.39
N PRO A 192 15.26 14.56 3.08
CA PRO A 192 15.93 15.85 3.15
C PRO A 192 16.23 16.40 1.76
N LYS A 193 16.08 17.71 1.60
CA LYS A 193 16.28 18.46 0.36
C LYS A 193 17.34 19.52 0.56
N LYS A 194 17.94 20.01 -0.55
CA LYS A 194 18.93 21.09 -0.52
C LYS A 194 18.30 22.42 -0.12
N GLU A 195 17.04 22.63 -0.50
CA GLU A 195 16.29 23.83 -0.20
C GLU A 195 15.63 23.73 1.19
N ALA A 196 15.58 24.84 1.90
CA ALA A 196 14.82 24.92 3.14
C ALA A 196 13.32 24.75 2.86
N ILE A 197 12.65 24.00 3.71
CA ILE A 197 11.18 23.88 3.74
C ILE A 197 10.80 24.15 5.18
N ASN A 198 9.92 25.11 5.39
CA ASN A 198 9.44 25.44 6.72
C ASN A 198 7.93 25.61 6.63
N GLU A 199 7.17 24.58 7.00
CA GLU A 199 5.71 24.65 6.99
C GLU A 199 5.11 24.07 8.27
N VAL A 200 4.11 24.76 8.79
CA VAL A 200 3.25 24.29 9.89
C VAL A 200 1.80 24.44 9.44
N GLY A 201 1.02 23.37 9.60
CA GLY A 201 -0.37 23.34 9.19
C GLY A 201 -1.30 22.95 10.34
N VAL A 202 -2.48 23.58 10.36
CA VAL A 202 -3.62 23.21 11.22
C VAL A 202 -4.80 22.90 10.32
N GLU A 203 -5.47 21.80 10.58
CA GLU A 203 -6.72 21.43 9.90
C GLU A 203 -7.80 21.11 10.93
N VAL A 204 -9.00 21.62 10.70
CA VAL A 204 -10.20 21.31 11.46
C VAL A 204 -11.29 20.81 10.52
N GLY A 205 -12.17 19.94 11.00
CA GLY A 205 -13.20 19.37 10.14
C GLY A 205 -14.39 18.82 10.91
N SER A 206 -15.30 18.23 10.15
CA SER A 206 -16.46 17.52 10.69
C SER A 206 -16.02 16.40 11.64
N PHE A 207 -16.93 16.00 12.51
CA PHE A 207 -16.69 14.94 13.51
C PHE A 207 -15.51 15.26 14.45
N GLY A 208 -15.37 16.51 14.86
CA GLY A 208 -14.34 16.94 15.79
C GLY A 208 -12.90 16.78 15.28
N GLN A 209 -12.71 16.61 13.96
CA GLN A 209 -11.39 16.48 13.36
C GLN A 209 -10.52 17.69 13.69
N ARG A 210 -9.33 17.43 14.20
CA ARG A 210 -8.28 18.42 14.47
C ARG A 210 -6.94 17.79 14.16
N THR A 211 -6.18 18.44 13.29
CA THR A 211 -4.86 17.96 12.89
C THR A 211 -3.86 19.11 12.98
N LEU A 212 -2.72 18.86 13.60
CA LEU A 212 -1.53 19.70 13.58
C LEU A 212 -0.46 18.95 12.83
N GLN A 213 0.22 19.61 11.90
CA GLN A 213 1.28 19.01 11.08
C GLN A 213 2.43 19.99 10.86
N ALA A 214 3.64 19.46 10.70
CA ALA A 214 4.83 20.23 10.42
C ALA A 214 5.75 19.47 9.46
N ASP A 215 6.36 20.21 8.52
CA ASP A 215 7.43 19.74 7.64
C ASP A 215 8.54 20.79 7.62
N VAL A 216 9.65 20.48 8.27
CA VAL A 216 10.78 21.37 8.40
C VAL A 216 12.00 20.69 7.82
N ASN A 217 12.59 21.30 6.79
CA ASN A 217 13.83 20.85 6.17
C ASN A 217 14.89 21.95 6.30
N LYS A 218 15.97 21.65 7.00
CA LYS A 218 17.08 22.58 7.21
C LYS A 218 18.36 22.03 6.59
N PRO A 219 18.90 22.65 5.52
CA PRO A 219 20.27 22.41 5.08
C PRO A 219 21.25 22.72 6.22
N LEU A 220 22.21 21.82 6.47
CA LEU A 220 23.22 21.93 7.53
C LEU A 220 24.62 22.17 6.96
N SER A 221 24.81 22.04 5.64
CA SER A 221 26.03 22.33 4.92
C SER A 221 25.76 23.37 3.83
N GLU A 222 26.81 24.11 3.40
CA GLU A 222 26.71 25.07 2.29
C GLU A 222 26.30 24.40 0.97
N SER A 223 26.71 23.15 0.74
CA SER A 223 26.31 22.37 -0.43
C SER A 223 24.82 21.95 -0.39
N GLY A 224 24.17 22.06 0.77
CA GLY A 224 22.81 21.55 1.01
C GLY A 224 22.70 20.03 1.01
N LYS A 225 23.79 19.28 0.83
CA LYS A 225 23.77 17.81 0.79
C LYS A 225 23.64 17.19 2.17
N THR A 226 24.18 17.83 3.21
CA THR A 226 23.85 17.48 4.59
C THR A 226 22.66 18.32 5.01
N ALA A 227 21.53 17.68 5.25
CA ALA A 227 20.28 18.35 5.61
C ALA A 227 19.47 17.48 6.58
N LEU A 228 18.81 18.12 7.53
CA LEU A 228 17.84 17.50 8.45
C LEU A 228 16.43 17.84 8.01
N ARG A 229 15.57 16.82 7.85
CA ARG A 229 14.14 17.03 7.65
C ARG A 229 13.35 16.36 8.76
N ILE A 230 12.38 17.05 9.30
CA ILE A 230 11.47 16.57 10.33
C ILE A 230 10.04 16.71 9.80
N ASN A 231 9.34 15.61 9.73
CA ASN A 231 7.91 15.56 9.47
C ASN A 231 7.19 15.12 10.73
N ALA A 232 6.11 15.80 11.10
CA ALA A 232 5.33 15.45 12.28
C ALA A 232 3.84 15.69 12.04
N GLN A 233 2.99 14.85 12.64
CA GLN A 233 1.55 15.02 12.61
C GLN A 233 0.93 14.50 13.92
N VAL A 234 -0.01 15.28 14.45
CA VAL A 234 -0.90 14.85 15.54
C VAL A 234 -2.32 15.08 15.05
N SER A 235 -3.14 14.05 15.09
CA SER A 235 -4.54 14.16 14.69
C SER A 235 -5.48 13.50 15.68
N ASN A 236 -6.69 14.04 15.78
CA ASN A 236 -7.79 13.50 16.53
C ASN A 236 -9.07 13.70 15.71
N ALA A 237 -9.89 12.66 15.62
CA ALA A 237 -11.18 12.71 14.95
C ALA A 237 -12.14 11.69 15.56
N ASP A 238 -13.40 12.02 15.60
CA ASP A 238 -14.49 11.07 15.82
C ASP A 238 -14.96 10.49 14.48
N ASP A 239 -15.78 9.47 14.52
CA ASP A 239 -16.46 8.87 13.37
C ASP A 239 -17.96 9.18 13.45
N PRO A 240 -18.70 9.24 12.34
CA PRO A 240 -20.16 9.33 12.39
C PRO A 240 -20.82 8.18 13.19
N THR A 241 -20.17 7.03 13.27
CA THR A 241 -20.60 5.92 14.13
C THR A 241 -20.36 6.29 15.60
N GLN A 242 -21.38 6.18 16.42
CA GLN A 242 -21.30 6.50 17.85
C GLN A 242 -20.13 5.81 18.55
N PHE A 243 -19.47 6.49 19.47
CA PHE A 243 -18.32 6.00 20.27
C PHE A 243 -17.06 5.66 19.47
N VAL A 244 -17.06 5.76 18.16
CA VAL A 244 -15.89 5.49 17.33
C VAL A 244 -15.07 6.75 17.20
N TYR A 245 -13.78 6.62 17.48
CA TYR A 245 -12.79 7.71 17.43
C TYR A 245 -11.47 7.20 16.91
N ARG A 246 -10.58 8.13 16.52
CA ARG A 246 -9.18 7.86 16.19
C ARG A 246 -8.28 9.01 16.66
N LYS A 247 -7.15 8.66 17.25
CA LYS A 247 -6.07 9.58 17.66
C LYS A 247 -4.76 9.03 17.14
N ASP A 248 -4.05 9.83 16.34
CA ASP A 248 -2.76 9.46 15.78
C ASP A 248 -1.69 10.47 16.22
N ARG A 249 -0.51 9.95 16.52
CA ARG A 249 0.73 10.71 16.72
C ARG A 249 1.78 10.10 15.81
N TRP A 250 2.40 10.93 15.02
CA TRP A 250 3.38 10.47 14.05
C TRP A 250 4.53 11.46 13.97
N PHE A 251 5.78 10.95 13.97
CA PHE A 251 7.00 11.74 13.94
C PHE A 251 8.06 11.01 13.12
N ALA A 252 8.65 11.66 12.11
CA ALA A 252 9.60 11.06 11.18
C ALA A 252 10.75 12.01 10.86
N PRO A 253 11.83 12.00 11.65
CA PRO A 253 13.07 12.67 11.34
C PRO A 253 13.87 11.89 10.29
N SER A 254 14.58 12.62 9.42
CA SER A 254 15.54 12.05 8.48
C SER A 254 16.72 13.00 8.27
N LEU A 255 17.92 12.42 8.09
CA LEU A 255 19.17 13.14 7.94
C LEU A 255 19.90 12.65 6.70
N SER A 256 20.12 13.52 5.73
CA SER A 256 21.08 13.27 4.64
C SER A 256 22.48 13.66 5.09
N ILE A 257 23.46 12.85 4.69
CA ILE A 257 24.88 13.06 5.04
C ILE A 257 25.69 13.07 3.75
N ASP A 258 26.44 14.15 3.52
CA ASP A 258 27.37 14.25 2.40
C ASP A 258 28.64 13.45 2.69
N LEU A 259 28.76 12.30 2.04
CA LEU A 259 29.96 11.44 2.10
C LEU A 259 30.84 11.62 0.84
N GLY A 260 30.71 12.76 0.15
CA GLY A 260 31.41 13.11 -1.07
C GLY A 260 30.53 13.06 -2.32
N PRO A 261 31.09 13.38 -3.50
CA PRO A 261 30.30 13.60 -4.71
C PRO A 261 29.60 12.35 -5.25
N GLN A 262 30.06 11.18 -4.83
CA GLN A 262 29.58 9.88 -5.35
C GLN A 262 28.67 9.13 -4.36
N THR A 263 28.53 9.62 -3.11
CA THR A 263 27.86 8.84 -2.05
C THR A 263 26.78 9.68 -1.38
N ASP A 264 25.55 9.21 -1.48
CA ASP A 264 24.39 9.77 -0.78
C ASP A 264 23.94 8.76 0.31
N LEU A 265 23.94 9.22 1.57
CA LEU A 265 23.45 8.46 2.72
C LEU A 265 22.30 9.22 3.37
N VAL A 266 21.17 8.54 3.56
CA VAL A 266 20.04 9.09 4.31
C VAL A 266 19.71 8.15 5.46
N LEU A 267 19.84 8.66 6.70
CA LEU A 267 19.35 7.99 7.90
C LEU A 267 17.92 8.45 8.17
N PHE A 268 17.06 7.55 8.63
CA PHE A 268 15.69 7.89 8.97
C PHE A 268 15.18 7.11 10.18
N ALA A 269 14.21 7.70 10.87
CA ALA A 269 13.45 7.04 11.90
C ALA A 269 11.98 7.44 11.78
N THR A 270 11.08 6.62 12.30
CA THR A 270 9.65 6.92 12.41
C THR A 270 9.12 6.40 13.73
N TYR A 271 8.34 7.22 14.40
CA TYR A 271 7.52 6.86 15.54
C TYR A 271 6.07 7.08 15.18
N SER A 272 5.22 6.09 15.42
CA SER A 272 3.77 6.19 15.23
C SER A 272 3.06 5.57 16.42
N GLN A 273 2.07 6.26 16.95
CA GLN A 273 1.10 5.73 17.91
C GLN A 273 -0.30 6.02 17.42
N SER A 274 -1.12 5.00 17.35
CA SER A 274 -2.52 5.08 16.96
C SER A 274 -3.41 4.50 18.05
N GLN A 275 -4.41 5.28 18.47
CA GLN A 275 -5.45 4.85 19.41
C GLN A 275 -6.79 5.00 18.71
N TRP A 276 -7.59 3.94 18.64
CA TRP A 276 -8.90 4.03 17.99
C TRP A 276 -9.90 3.01 18.52
N MET A 277 -11.18 3.38 18.46
CA MET A 277 -12.28 2.45 18.60
C MET A 277 -12.63 1.87 17.23
N ARG A 278 -12.68 0.54 17.13
CA ARG A 278 -13.00 -0.14 15.89
C ARG A 278 -14.47 0.01 15.55
N GLN A 279 -14.77 0.58 14.37
CA GLN A 279 -16.09 0.48 13.76
C GLN A 279 -16.31 -0.97 13.32
N GLN A 280 -17.41 -1.59 13.74
CA GLN A 280 -17.70 -2.99 13.42
C GLN A 280 -18.56 -3.15 12.17
N GLY A 281 -19.11 -2.06 11.65
CA GLY A 281 -20.22 -2.11 10.71
C GLY A 281 -21.54 -2.49 11.38
N ILE A 282 -22.56 -2.72 10.59
CA ILE A 282 -23.92 -2.98 11.06
C ILE A 282 -24.52 -4.16 10.28
N THR A 283 -25.52 -4.82 10.85
CA THR A 283 -26.25 -5.87 10.12
C THR A 283 -26.86 -5.34 8.81
N PRO A 284 -26.89 -6.13 7.71
CA PRO A 284 -27.59 -5.72 6.50
C PRO A 284 -29.10 -5.58 6.68
N TYR A 285 -29.70 -6.28 7.64
CA TYR A 285 -31.15 -6.20 7.90
C TYR A 285 -31.52 -4.94 8.67
N GLY A 286 -32.41 -4.14 8.11
CA GLY A 286 -32.79 -2.81 8.63
C GLY A 286 -31.93 -1.67 8.09
N THR A 287 -30.92 -1.99 7.25
CA THR A 287 -30.08 -1.00 6.57
C THR A 287 -30.15 -1.22 5.04
N LEU A 288 -29.52 -2.24 4.54
CA LEU A 288 -29.51 -2.61 3.11
C LEU A 288 -30.70 -3.48 2.72
N LEU A 289 -31.11 -4.35 3.62
CA LEU A 289 -32.23 -5.30 3.46
C LEU A 289 -33.36 -4.94 4.43
N PRO A 290 -34.62 -5.31 4.12
CA PRO A 290 -35.74 -5.10 5.03
C PRO A 290 -35.54 -5.81 6.38
N ASN A 291 -36.05 -5.20 7.45
CA ASN A 291 -36.14 -5.81 8.78
C ASN A 291 -37.58 -5.65 9.29
N ARG A 292 -38.15 -6.70 9.85
CA ARG A 292 -39.54 -6.71 10.36
C ARG A 292 -39.80 -5.70 11.48
N ASN A 293 -38.75 -5.24 12.16
CA ASN A 293 -38.85 -4.29 13.28
C ASN A 293 -38.61 -2.83 12.84
N GLY A 294 -38.30 -2.56 11.56
CA GLY A 294 -38.07 -1.22 11.03
C GLY A 294 -36.64 -1.00 10.50
N THR A 295 -36.25 0.28 10.38
CA THR A 295 -34.95 0.70 9.89
C THR A 295 -34.00 1.00 11.04
N LEU A 296 -32.71 0.78 10.81
CA LEU A 296 -31.63 1.06 11.77
C LEU A 296 -30.83 2.29 11.33
N PRO A 297 -30.43 3.17 12.27
CA PRO A 297 -29.57 4.28 11.95
C PRO A 297 -28.17 3.77 11.54
N VAL A 298 -27.65 4.23 10.41
CA VAL A 298 -26.32 3.85 9.89
C VAL A 298 -25.16 4.31 10.78
N THR A 299 -25.44 5.18 11.75
CA THR A 299 -24.51 5.67 12.77
C THR A 299 -24.48 4.81 14.03
N MET A 300 -25.28 3.73 14.08
CA MET A 300 -25.35 2.85 15.24
C MET A 300 -24.01 2.13 15.45
N PHE A 301 -23.58 2.10 16.70
CA PHE A 301 -22.44 1.28 17.14
C PHE A 301 -22.95 -0.09 17.63
N THR A 302 -22.47 -1.15 17.05
CA THR A 302 -22.86 -2.52 17.42
C THR A 302 -21.87 -3.20 18.36
N GLY A 303 -20.76 -2.52 18.66
CA GLY A 303 -19.81 -2.89 19.71
C GLY A 303 -20.30 -2.58 21.12
N ASP A 304 -19.36 -2.41 22.03
CA ASP A 304 -19.63 -1.91 23.39
C ASP A 304 -18.51 -0.91 23.77
N PRO A 305 -18.84 0.34 24.14
CA PRO A 305 -17.85 1.36 24.47
C PRO A 305 -17.06 1.04 25.74
N SER A 306 -17.59 0.20 26.64
CA SER A 306 -16.87 -0.25 27.85
C SER A 306 -15.85 -1.36 27.57
N PHE A 307 -15.92 -1.98 26.37
CA PHE A 307 -15.03 -3.04 25.94
C PHE A 307 -14.51 -2.74 24.53
N GLY A 308 -13.56 -1.83 24.42
CA GLY A 308 -13.08 -1.50 23.09
C GLY A 308 -11.85 -0.62 23.10
N GLY A 309 -11.30 -0.52 21.89
CA GLY A 309 -10.16 0.31 21.56
C GLY A 309 -8.91 -0.49 21.29
N TYR A 310 -8.18 0.05 20.35
CA TYR A 310 -6.82 -0.34 20.01
C TYR A 310 -5.86 0.74 20.49
N ASP A 311 -4.69 0.34 20.95
CA ASP A 311 -3.52 1.19 21.19
C ASP A 311 -2.33 0.47 20.59
N VAL A 312 -1.79 1.02 19.50
CA VAL A 312 -0.70 0.41 18.73
C VAL A 312 0.42 1.42 18.56
N GLU A 313 1.61 1.01 18.89
CA GLU A 313 2.85 1.75 18.71
C GLU A 313 3.70 1.06 17.64
N SER A 314 4.21 1.82 16.65
CA SER A 314 5.19 1.37 15.67
C SER A 314 6.43 2.27 15.72
N LYS A 315 7.61 1.65 15.64
CA LYS A 315 8.91 2.32 15.58
C LYS A 315 9.70 1.76 14.42
N THR A 316 10.26 2.64 13.63
CA THR A 316 11.10 2.28 12.49
C THR A 316 12.41 3.03 12.56
N VAL A 317 13.50 2.37 12.22
CA VAL A 317 14.81 3.01 11.97
C VAL A 317 15.44 2.37 10.75
N GLY A 318 16.21 3.15 10.01
CA GLY A 318 16.86 2.61 8.84
C GLY A 318 17.75 3.62 8.12
N TYR A 319 18.27 3.18 6.99
CA TYR A 319 19.04 4.02 6.09
C TYR A 319 18.85 3.61 4.63
N THR A 320 19.10 4.58 3.75
CA THR A 320 19.32 4.35 2.32
C THR A 320 20.69 4.87 1.95
N LEU A 321 21.46 4.03 1.26
CA LEU A 321 22.79 4.34 0.74
C LEU A 321 22.76 4.20 -0.78
N GLU A 322 23.21 5.24 -1.49
CA GLU A 322 23.49 5.18 -2.91
C GLU A 322 24.96 5.59 -3.14
N HIS A 323 25.73 4.74 -3.82
CA HIS A 323 27.12 5.01 -4.16
C HIS A 323 27.34 4.82 -5.65
N LYS A 324 27.72 5.89 -6.35
CA LYS A 324 28.09 5.88 -7.76
C LYS A 324 29.52 5.38 -7.88
N MET A 325 29.71 4.10 -8.11
CA MET A 325 31.04 3.49 -8.29
C MET A 325 31.73 3.98 -9.57
N SER A 326 30.93 4.25 -10.61
CA SER A 326 31.32 4.85 -11.88
C SER A 326 30.09 5.48 -12.55
N GLU A 327 30.24 6.08 -13.74
CA GLU A 327 29.09 6.54 -14.54
C GLU A 327 28.19 5.37 -14.98
N ALA A 328 28.77 4.19 -15.12
CA ALA A 328 28.06 2.99 -15.53
C ALA A 328 27.46 2.17 -14.36
N MET A 329 27.97 2.34 -13.14
CA MET A 329 27.63 1.46 -12.01
C MET A 329 27.25 2.24 -10.77
N THR A 330 26.06 1.91 -10.23
CA THR A 330 25.54 2.49 -8.97
C THR A 330 25.17 1.37 -8.01
N PHE A 331 25.79 1.35 -6.85
CA PHE A 331 25.45 0.49 -5.73
C PHE A 331 24.35 1.14 -4.90
N ARG A 332 23.36 0.36 -4.48
CA ARG A 332 22.27 0.82 -3.60
C ARG A 332 22.04 -0.18 -2.49
N GLN A 333 21.82 0.34 -1.29
CA GLN A 333 21.39 -0.46 -0.14
C GLN A 333 20.31 0.29 0.64
N ASN A 334 19.24 -0.43 0.91
CA ASN A 334 18.11 0.04 1.73
C ASN A 334 17.95 -0.92 2.89
N VAL A 335 17.95 -0.40 4.13
CA VAL A 335 17.81 -1.20 5.35
C VAL A 335 16.77 -0.56 6.24
N ARG A 336 15.85 -1.37 6.77
CA ARG A 336 14.83 -0.95 7.72
C ARG A 336 14.62 -2.00 8.79
N TYR A 337 14.64 -1.56 10.05
CA TYR A 337 14.18 -2.32 11.20
C TYR A 337 12.92 -1.67 11.74
N GLU A 338 11.90 -2.45 11.93
CA GLU A 338 10.57 -2.02 12.38
C GLU A 338 10.11 -2.88 13.54
N THR A 339 9.48 -2.25 14.53
CA THR A 339 8.75 -2.94 15.60
C THR A 339 7.34 -2.38 15.68
N GLU A 340 6.34 -3.25 15.86
CA GLU A 340 4.94 -2.87 16.06
C GLU A 340 4.39 -3.65 17.25
N LYS A 341 3.92 -2.93 18.28
CA LYS A 341 3.36 -3.51 19.48
C LYS A 341 2.05 -2.85 19.84
N GLY A 342 1.12 -3.65 20.37
CA GLY A 342 -0.13 -3.06 20.79
C GLY A 342 -1.10 -4.02 21.46
N THR A 343 -2.20 -3.44 21.88
CA THR A 343 -3.37 -4.14 22.38
C THR A 343 -4.59 -3.74 21.59
N GLY A 344 -5.53 -4.66 21.46
CA GLY A 344 -6.79 -4.40 20.76
C GLY A 344 -7.94 -5.12 21.45
N ASN A 345 -8.94 -4.36 21.84
CA ASN A 345 -10.19 -4.90 22.35
C ASN A 345 -11.30 -4.53 21.39
N PHE A 346 -12.14 -5.48 20.99
CA PHE A 346 -13.28 -5.19 20.14
C PHE A 346 -14.40 -6.20 20.33
N VAL A 347 -15.59 -5.79 19.94
CA VAL A 347 -16.79 -6.64 19.89
C VAL A 347 -17.16 -6.81 18.41
N SER A 348 -17.30 -8.03 17.94
CA SER A 348 -17.72 -8.37 16.57
C SER A 348 -19.16 -8.85 16.52
N ASN A 349 -19.86 -8.51 15.45
CA ASN A 349 -21.21 -9.01 15.18
C ASN A 349 -21.12 -10.48 14.74
N GLN A 350 -21.96 -11.31 15.34
CA GLN A 350 -22.23 -12.69 14.95
C GLN A 350 -23.56 -12.75 14.20
N ALA A 351 -24.21 -13.90 14.12
CA ALA A 351 -25.51 -14.03 13.47
C ALA A 351 -26.57 -13.18 14.16
N LEU A 352 -27.39 -12.48 13.38
CA LEU A 352 -28.61 -11.85 13.84
C LEU A 352 -29.62 -12.92 14.23
N GLN A 353 -30.28 -12.79 15.40
CA GLN A 353 -31.29 -13.77 15.83
C GLN A 353 -32.53 -13.74 14.92
N ALA A 354 -33.32 -14.82 14.94
CA ALA A 354 -34.48 -14.99 14.08
C ALA A 354 -35.55 -13.88 14.25
N ASN A 355 -35.60 -13.21 15.42
CA ASN A 355 -36.47 -12.07 15.67
C ASN A 355 -36.03 -10.80 14.92
N GLN A 356 -34.87 -10.81 14.28
CA GLN A 356 -34.22 -9.68 13.58
C GLN A 356 -34.03 -8.43 14.46
N ARG A 357 -34.03 -8.60 15.79
CA ARG A 357 -33.89 -7.54 16.78
C ARG A 357 -32.63 -7.69 17.61
N LEU A 358 -32.33 -8.91 18.05
CA LEU A 358 -31.18 -9.19 18.90
C LEU A 358 -29.98 -9.60 18.06
N GLN A 359 -28.90 -8.81 18.12
CA GLN A 359 -27.62 -9.06 17.47
C GLN A 359 -26.72 -9.85 18.42
N ASN A 360 -26.42 -11.09 18.06
CA ASN A 360 -25.39 -11.86 18.77
C ASN A 360 -24.04 -11.21 18.59
N ARG A 361 -23.23 -11.18 19.64
CA ARG A 361 -21.92 -10.53 19.65
C ARG A 361 -20.86 -11.44 20.27
N GLN A 362 -19.62 -11.20 19.89
CA GLN A 362 -18.45 -11.84 20.47
C GLN A 362 -17.40 -10.77 20.75
N ALA A 363 -16.85 -10.76 21.95
CA ALA A 363 -15.78 -9.87 22.32
C ALA A 363 -14.41 -10.55 22.11
N SER A 364 -13.36 -9.78 21.83
CA SER A 364 -12.01 -10.29 21.69
C SER A 364 -11.02 -9.32 22.33
N ARG A 365 -10.08 -9.86 23.11
CA ARG A 365 -8.89 -9.16 23.57
C ARG A 365 -7.70 -9.66 22.80
N GLN A 366 -6.90 -8.74 22.26
CA GLN A 366 -5.73 -9.06 21.45
C GLN A 366 -4.48 -8.37 22.01
N TYR A 367 -3.37 -9.06 21.90
CA TYR A 367 -2.03 -8.54 22.07
C TYR A 367 -1.23 -8.80 20.81
N MET A 368 -0.49 -7.80 20.36
CA MET A 368 0.28 -7.82 19.12
C MET A 368 1.74 -7.46 19.43
N ASP A 369 2.68 -8.24 18.91
CA ASP A 369 4.11 -7.97 19.00
C ASP A 369 4.79 -8.47 17.72
N TYR A 370 5.27 -7.52 16.91
CA TYR A 370 5.90 -7.78 15.63
C TYR A 370 7.25 -7.07 15.57
N ASP A 371 8.23 -7.71 14.97
CA ASP A 371 9.47 -7.08 14.54
C ASP A 371 9.84 -7.56 13.14
N LEU A 372 10.50 -6.71 12.38
CA LEU A 372 10.97 -7.03 11.04
C LEU A 372 12.23 -6.24 10.70
N LEU A 373 13.29 -6.96 10.38
CA LEU A 373 14.45 -6.42 9.67
C LEU A 373 14.29 -6.75 8.19
N ALA A 374 14.28 -5.73 7.33
CA ALA A 374 14.24 -5.87 5.89
C ALA A 374 15.42 -5.13 5.27
N THR A 375 16.03 -5.74 4.26
CA THR A 375 17.12 -5.14 3.48
C THR A 375 16.97 -5.46 2.01
N ASP A 376 17.36 -4.51 1.16
CA ASP A 376 17.51 -4.67 -0.28
C ASP A 376 18.85 -4.08 -0.71
N THR A 377 19.71 -4.89 -1.27
CA THR A 377 21.03 -4.50 -1.77
C THR A 377 21.08 -4.76 -3.25
N SER A 378 21.36 -3.75 -4.08
CA SER A 378 21.32 -3.86 -5.52
C SER A 378 22.49 -3.12 -6.20
N LEU A 379 22.82 -3.59 -7.40
CA LEU A 379 23.74 -2.97 -8.30
C LEU A 379 23.02 -2.65 -9.61
N LEU A 380 22.96 -1.38 -9.96
CA LEU A 380 22.51 -0.88 -11.25
C LEU A 380 23.74 -0.76 -12.17
N SER A 381 23.74 -1.47 -13.27
CA SER A 381 24.81 -1.45 -14.28
C SER A 381 24.27 -0.99 -15.63
N ARG A 382 24.94 -0.04 -16.27
CA ARG A 382 24.63 0.43 -17.63
C ARG A 382 25.78 0.10 -18.54
N PHE A 383 25.51 -0.59 -19.62
CA PHE A 383 26.53 -0.99 -20.59
C PHE A 383 25.93 -1.18 -21.98
N GLU A 384 26.76 -1.27 -22.97
CA GLU A 384 26.39 -1.63 -24.34
C GLU A 384 27.02 -2.96 -24.71
N ALA A 385 26.23 -3.89 -25.21
CA ALA A 385 26.70 -5.18 -25.69
C ALA A 385 25.90 -5.59 -26.92
N LEU A 386 26.55 -6.20 -27.91
CA LEU A 386 25.91 -6.66 -29.15
C LEU A 386 25.12 -5.55 -29.89
N GLY A 387 25.55 -4.27 -29.75
CA GLY A 387 24.91 -3.12 -30.37
C GLY A 387 23.59 -2.69 -29.71
N VAL A 388 23.26 -3.19 -28.50
CA VAL A 388 22.09 -2.82 -27.72
C VAL A 388 22.47 -2.24 -26.33
N LYS A 389 21.67 -1.32 -25.83
CA LYS A 389 21.91 -0.69 -24.52
C LYS A 389 21.19 -1.44 -23.43
N HIS A 390 21.92 -1.79 -22.38
CA HIS A 390 21.44 -2.50 -21.20
C HIS A 390 21.41 -1.59 -19.99
N GLN A 391 20.33 -1.69 -19.22
CA GLN A 391 20.24 -1.20 -17.83
C GLN A 391 19.84 -2.37 -16.94
N LEU A 392 20.85 -3.07 -16.42
CA LEU A 392 20.71 -4.25 -15.60
C LEU A 392 20.70 -3.89 -14.11
N VAL A 393 19.66 -4.31 -13.41
CA VAL A 393 19.59 -4.29 -11.95
C VAL A 393 19.72 -5.72 -11.44
N THR A 394 20.75 -5.98 -10.63
CA THR A 394 20.90 -7.24 -9.90
C THR A 394 20.85 -6.96 -8.41
N GLY A 395 20.27 -7.86 -7.64
CA GLY A 395 20.18 -7.61 -6.21
C GLY A 395 19.83 -8.82 -5.36
N LEU A 396 20.04 -8.60 -4.08
CA LEU A 396 19.67 -9.48 -2.98
C LEU A 396 18.77 -8.73 -2.02
N ASP A 397 17.59 -9.25 -1.74
CA ASP A 397 16.82 -8.81 -0.59
C ASP A 397 16.76 -9.91 0.48
N ALA A 398 16.63 -9.49 1.73
CA ALA A 398 16.48 -10.40 2.85
C ALA A 398 15.56 -9.80 3.92
N ARG A 399 14.79 -10.67 4.56
CA ARG A 399 13.90 -10.31 5.68
C ARG A 399 14.01 -11.33 6.79
N SER A 400 14.02 -10.83 8.03
CA SER A 400 13.92 -11.68 9.22
C SER A 400 13.12 -10.96 10.28
N GLY A 401 12.15 -11.62 10.86
CA GLY A 401 11.30 -11.02 11.88
C GLY A 401 10.46 -12.04 12.62
N THR A 402 9.82 -11.56 13.67
CA THR A 402 8.88 -12.34 14.47
C THR A 402 7.50 -11.72 14.42
N SER A 403 6.49 -12.54 14.52
CA SER A 403 5.10 -12.09 14.60
C SER A 403 4.36 -12.85 15.69
N LEU A 404 3.67 -12.10 16.54
CA LEU A 404 2.78 -12.65 17.55
C LEU A 404 1.45 -11.90 17.52
N LEU A 405 0.38 -12.64 17.30
CA LEU A 405 -0.97 -12.22 17.62
C LEU A 405 -1.54 -13.20 18.64
N ALA A 406 -1.62 -12.77 19.90
CA ALA A 406 -2.25 -13.54 20.95
C ALA A 406 -3.65 -13.00 21.24
N SER A 407 -4.64 -13.86 21.45
CA SER A 407 -6.01 -13.41 21.70
C SER A 407 -6.79 -14.30 22.64
N ARG A 408 -7.79 -13.67 23.30
CA ARG A 408 -8.84 -14.33 24.05
C ARG A 408 -10.18 -14.04 23.41
N THR A 409 -10.93 -15.08 23.14
CA THR A 409 -12.33 -14.95 22.71
C THR A 409 -13.21 -14.89 23.95
N CYS A 410 -13.92 -13.78 24.10
CA CYS A 410 -14.72 -13.46 25.28
C CYS A 410 -16.21 -13.55 24.94
N ARG A 411 -17.03 -13.83 25.93
CA ARG A 411 -18.50 -13.80 25.83
C ARG A 411 -19.01 -12.40 26.19
N ILE A 412 -20.00 -11.91 25.44
CA ILE A 412 -20.72 -10.67 25.72
C ILE A 412 -22.20 -10.88 25.36
N GLY A 413 -23.10 -10.21 26.05
CA GLY A 413 -24.54 -10.29 25.77
C GLY A 413 -24.92 -9.80 24.39
N ALA A 414 -26.03 -10.30 23.85
CA ALA A 414 -26.61 -9.79 22.60
C ALA A 414 -27.04 -8.32 22.78
N LEU A 415 -26.98 -7.55 21.69
CA LEU A 415 -27.44 -6.16 21.64
C LEU A 415 -28.84 -6.10 21.02
N ASP A 416 -29.78 -5.43 21.70
CA ASP A 416 -31.03 -5.05 21.09
C ASP A 416 -30.78 -3.87 20.13
N LEU A 417 -30.97 -4.09 18.83
CA LEU A 417 -30.69 -3.08 17.81
C LEU A 417 -31.67 -1.91 17.82
N PHE A 418 -32.88 -2.09 18.38
CA PHE A 418 -33.93 -1.07 18.43
C PHE A 418 -34.07 -0.37 19.81
N ALA A 419 -33.39 -0.93 20.82
CA ALA A 419 -33.27 -0.35 22.17
C ALA A 419 -31.86 -0.68 22.73
N PRO A 420 -30.79 -0.12 22.17
CA PRO A 420 -29.42 -0.52 22.52
C PRO A 420 -29.09 -0.09 23.95
N VAL A 421 -28.61 -1.06 24.74
CA VAL A 421 -28.05 -0.84 26.06
C VAL A 421 -26.58 -1.19 26.02
N TYR A 422 -25.75 -0.21 26.33
CA TYR A 422 -24.28 -0.35 26.34
C TYR A 422 -23.76 -0.50 27.78
N GLY A 423 -22.45 -0.82 27.90
CA GLY A 423 -21.80 -1.03 29.19
C GLY A 423 -21.85 -2.47 29.69
N MET A 424 -22.17 -3.41 28.80
CA MET A 424 -22.19 -4.83 29.13
C MET A 424 -20.78 -5.37 29.38
N GLN A 425 -20.61 -6.04 30.54
CA GLN A 425 -19.34 -6.64 30.87
C GLN A 425 -19.07 -7.88 30.02
N ALA A 426 -17.91 -7.91 29.36
CA ALA A 426 -17.45 -9.08 28.65
C ALA A 426 -16.73 -10.04 29.62
N THR A 427 -17.10 -11.32 29.56
CA THR A 427 -16.44 -12.38 30.34
C THR A 427 -15.39 -13.06 29.47
N CYS A 428 -14.11 -12.89 29.84
CA CYS A 428 -12.98 -13.45 29.14
C CYS A 428 -12.40 -14.65 29.91
N PRO A 429 -12.11 -15.77 29.25
CA PRO A 429 -11.38 -16.87 29.88
C PRO A 429 -9.95 -16.42 30.20
N GLU A 430 -9.31 -17.09 31.18
CA GLU A 430 -7.90 -16.85 31.45
C GLU A 430 -7.01 -17.40 30.33
N ALA A 431 -7.38 -18.55 29.78
CA ALA A 431 -6.67 -19.18 28.69
C ALA A 431 -6.77 -18.38 27.38
N LEU A 432 -5.67 -18.33 26.63
CA LEU A 432 -5.64 -17.79 25.29
C LEU A 432 -6.37 -18.74 24.32
N THR A 433 -7.10 -18.18 23.38
CA THR A 433 -7.74 -18.93 22.27
C THR A 433 -6.87 -18.92 21.01
N GLN A 434 -5.89 -18.01 20.96
CA GLN A 434 -4.85 -17.94 19.94
C GLN A 434 -3.54 -17.49 20.61
N ASP A 435 -2.47 -18.25 20.37
CA ASP A 435 -1.09 -17.91 20.77
C ASP A 435 -0.14 -18.73 19.88
N ALA A 436 0.25 -18.13 18.75
CA ALA A 436 1.06 -18.81 17.76
C ALA A 436 2.16 -17.88 17.21
N PRO A 437 3.21 -17.60 18.03
CA PRO A 437 4.34 -16.83 17.54
C PRO A 437 4.97 -17.54 16.34
N ALA A 438 5.28 -16.74 15.30
CA ALA A 438 5.95 -17.21 14.11
C ALA A 438 7.23 -16.41 13.85
N LYS A 439 8.28 -17.11 13.40
CA LYS A 439 9.53 -16.50 12.94
C LYS A 439 9.64 -16.70 11.43
N LEU A 440 9.75 -15.60 10.70
CA LEU A 440 9.95 -15.57 9.27
C LEU A 440 11.41 -15.27 8.92
N THR A 441 11.96 -16.00 7.96
CA THR A 441 13.25 -15.69 7.32
C THR A 441 13.09 -15.86 5.83
N VAL A 442 13.43 -14.83 5.05
CA VAL A 442 13.34 -14.82 3.58
C VAL A 442 14.63 -14.30 3.01
N ALA A 443 15.07 -14.89 1.90
CA ALA A 443 16.13 -14.37 1.05
C ALA A 443 15.69 -14.50 -0.41
N GLY A 444 15.99 -13.48 -1.24
CA GLY A 444 15.66 -13.46 -2.65
C GLY A 444 16.80 -12.89 -3.48
N LEU A 445 17.19 -13.59 -4.53
CA LEU A 445 18.11 -13.12 -5.56
C LEU A 445 17.32 -12.73 -6.79
N TYR A 446 17.57 -11.56 -7.36
CA TYR A 446 16.87 -11.09 -8.54
C TYR A 446 17.81 -10.40 -9.54
N ALA A 447 17.42 -10.48 -10.81
CA ALA A 447 17.99 -9.71 -11.89
C ALA A 447 16.88 -9.22 -12.81
N GLN A 448 16.98 -7.97 -13.26
CA GLN A 448 16.07 -7.39 -14.24
C GLN A 448 16.87 -6.51 -15.21
N ASP A 449 16.73 -6.78 -16.50
CA ASP A 449 17.41 -6.03 -17.56
C ASP A 449 16.41 -5.27 -18.42
N GLN A 450 16.64 -3.96 -18.55
CA GLN A 450 16.00 -3.13 -19.55
C GLN A 450 16.92 -3.02 -20.75
N ILE A 451 16.46 -3.54 -21.89
CA ILE A 451 17.23 -3.64 -23.12
C ILE A 451 16.62 -2.70 -24.15
N LYS A 452 17.38 -1.68 -24.59
CA LYS A 452 16.94 -0.76 -25.65
C LYS A 452 17.65 -1.11 -26.95
N PHE A 453 16.85 -1.35 -28.00
CA PHE A 453 17.37 -1.77 -29.29
C PHE A 453 16.56 -1.20 -30.46
N GLY A 454 17.18 -1.16 -31.64
CA GLY A 454 16.53 -0.62 -32.84
C GLY A 454 16.03 0.82 -32.64
N GLN A 455 14.97 1.16 -33.38
CA GLN A 455 14.31 2.46 -33.26
C GLN A 455 13.02 2.31 -32.44
N GLY A 456 13.05 2.74 -31.15
CA GLY A 456 11.88 2.80 -30.27
C GLY A 456 11.51 1.50 -29.54
N TRP A 457 12.31 0.43 -29.60
CA TRP A 457 12.06 -0.81 -28.89
C TRP A 457 12.72 -0.83 -27.51
N THR A 458 11.98 -1.24 -26.51
CA THR A 458 12.47 -1.51 -25.15
C THR A 458 11.92 -2.85 -24.66
N ALA A 459 12.79 -3.80 -24.33
CA ALA A 459 12.44 -5.03 -23.65
C ALA A 459 12.78 -4.90 -22.16
N LEU A 460 11.98 -5.53 -21.30
CA LEU A 460 12.22 -5.69 -19.88
C LEU A 460 12.09 -7.16 -19.54
N VAL A 461 13.17 -7.78 -19.05
CA VAL A 461 13.19 -9.20 -18.67
C VAL A 461 13.70 -9.32 -17.25
N GLY A 462 13.01 -10.07 -16.41
CA GLY A 462 13.38 -10.25 -15.03
C GLY A 462 13.23 -11.70 -14.56
N LEU A 463 14.14 -12.11 -13.69
CA LEU A 463 14.16 -13.42 -13.05
C LEU A 463 14.46 -13.26 -11.56
N ARG A 464 13.76 -14.02 -10.73
CA ARG A 464 13.99 -14.07 -9.29
C ARG A 464 13.90 -15.48 -8.75
N ARG A 465 14.72 -15.76 -7.74
CA ARG A 465 14.63 -16.97 -6.92
C ARG A 465 14.51 -16.59 -5.45
N ASP A 466 13.50 -17.13 -4.77
CA ASP A 466 13.24 -16.93 -3.37
C ASP A 466 13.37 -18.21 -2.56
N TRP A 467 13.81 -18.03 -1.32
CA TRP A 467 13.81 -19.03 -0.26
C TRP A 467 13.17 -18.42 0.98
N SER A 468 12.22 -19.12 1.58
CA SER A 468 11.62 -18.70 2.84
C SER A 468 11.49 -19.86 3.81
N THR A 469 11.58 -19.52 5.09
CA THR A 469 11.29 -20.44 6.19
C THR A 469 10.41 -19.72 7.19
N THR A 470 9.31 -20.35 7.57
CA THR A 470 8.41 -19.89 8.64
C THR A 470 8.37 -20.95 9.72
N ASP A 471 8.88 -20.64 10.90
CA ASP A 471 8.80 -21.46 12.11
C ASP A 471 7.65 -20.96 12.98
N THR A 472 6.59 -21.73 13.15
CA THR A 472 5.41 -21.38 13.96
C THR A 472 5.33 -22.29 15.19
N ASN A 473 5.17 -21.71 16.38
CA ASN A 473 4.94 -22.41 17.62
C ASN A 473 3.53 -22.12 18.12
N ASN A 474 2.56 -22.98 17.79
CA ASN A 474 1.18 -22.84 18.27
C ASN A 474 1.09 -23.38 19.70
N ARG A 475 1.14 -22.48 20.68
CA ARG A 475 1.14 -22.81 22.11
C ARG A 475 -0.23 -23.28 22.61
N VAL A 476 -1.32 -22.89 21.94
CA VAL A 476 -2.67 -23.35 22.28
C VAL A 476 -2.86 -24.80 21.85
N ALA A 477 -2.44 -25.15 20.65
CA ALA A 477 -2.51 -26.51 20.11
C ALA A 477 -1.32 -27.39 20.54
N ASN A 478 -0.31 -26.82 21.19
CA ASN A 478 0.96 -27.46 21.54
C ASN A 478 1.64 -28.14 20.32
N THR A 479 1.70 -27.41 19.21
CA THR A 479 2.30 -27.89 17.96
C THR A 479 3.36 -26.93 17.45
N GLN A 480 4.39 -27.49 16.83
CA GLN A 480 5.42 -26.72 16.15
C GLN A 480 5.45 -27.12 14.67
N THR A 481 5.48 -26.12 13.80
CA THR A 481 5.55 -26.34 12.37
C THR A 481 6.71 -25.56 11.79
N ARG A 482 7.40 -26.17 10.84
CA ARG A 482 8.43 -25.51 10.05
C ARG A 482 8.08 -25.66 8.58
N GLN A 483 7.69 -24.54 7.98
CA GLN A 483 7.38 -24.46 6.55
C GLN A 483 8.56 -23.88 5.79
N LYS A 484 8.92 -24.53 4.67
CA LYS A 484 9.96 -24.06 3.76
C LYS A 484 9.36 -23.92 2.37
N ASP A 485 9.42 -22.72 1.82
CA ASP A 485 8.93 -22.42 0.49
C ASP A 485 10.07 -21.93 -0.41
N ASN A 486 10.02 -22.34 -1.66
CA ASN A 486 10.92 -21.87 -2.69
C ASN A 486 10.10 -21.48 -3.91
N ALA A 487 10.42 -20.37 -4.53
CA ALA A 487 9.76 -19.96 -5.75
C ALA A 487 10.78 -19.39 -6.75
N THR A 488 10.55 -19.65 -8.04
CA THR A 488 11.19 -18.92 -9.12
C THR A 488 10.11 -18.15 -9.84
N THR A 489 10.28 -16.85 -10.03
CA THR A 489 9.34 -16.00 -10.75
C THR A 489 10.00 -15.33 -11.93
N LEU A 490 9.25 -15.23 -13.03
CA LEU A 490 9.68 -14.64 -14.29
C LEU A 490 8.79 -13.44 -14.63
N SER A 491 9.38 -12.42 -15.24
CA SER A 491 8.66 -11.37 -15.95
C SER A 491 9.32 -11.07 -17.28
N ALA A 492 8.52 -10.80 -18.30
CA ALA A 492 8.99 -10.36 -19.60
C ALA A 492 8.00 -9.36 -20.20
N GLY A 493 8.52 -8.32 -20.83
CA GLY A 493 7.67 -7.33 -21.49
C GLY A 493 8.42 -6.63 -22.60
N LEU A 494 7.65 -6.15 -23.57
CA LEU A 494 8.14 -5.44 -24.74
C LEU A 494 7.34 -4.17 -24.94
N VAL A 495 8.02 -3.07 -25.20
CA VAL A 495 7.44 -1.77 -25.53
C VAL A 495 7.95 -1.36 -26.91
N TYR A 496 7.08 -0.79 -27.72
CA TYR A 496 7.41 -0.15 -28.97
C TYR A 496 6.85 1.28 -29.03
N GLU A 497 7.76 2.25 -29.00
CA GLU A 497 7.41 3.66 -29.25
C GLU A 497 7.28 3.86 -30.77
N PHE A 498 6.07 3.68 -31.31
CA PHE A 498 5.78 3.73 -32.76
C PHE A 498 5.65 5.16 -33.30
N LYS A 499 5.51 6.13 -32.41
CA LYS A 499 5.48 7.57 -32.70
C LYS A 499 5.94 8.31 -31.44
N PRO A 500 6.66 9.43 -31.56
CA PRO A 500 7.06 10.23 -30.40
C PRO A 500 5.90 10.47 -29.42
N GLY A 501 6.08 10.01 -28.20
CA GLY A 501 5.08 10.11 -27.13
C GLY A 501 3.96 9.05 -27.19
N TRP A 502 3.99 8.08 -28.12
CA TRP A 502 3.03 6.98 -28.19
C TRP A 502 3.75 5.63 -28.17
N ALA A 503 3.42 4.80 -27.23
CA ALA A 503 4.00 3.46 -27.12
C ALA A 503 2.90 2.40 -26.93
N ALA A 504 3.07 1.27 -27.62
CA ALA A 504 2.31 0.05 -27.36
C ALA A 504 3.19 -0.94 -26.59
N TYR A 505 2.58 -1.75 -25.75
CA TYR A 505 3.31 -2.75 -24.97
C TYR A 505 2.52 -4.03 -24.76
N GLY A 506 3.26 -5.10 -24.47
CA GLY A 506 2.74 -6.36 -23.98
C GLY A 506 3.65 -6.94 -22.93
N SER A 507 3.11 -7.60 -21.91
CA SER A 507 3.91 -8.23 -20.86
C SER A 507 3.26 -9.47 -20.28
N TYR A 508 4.13 -10.31 -19.71
CA TYR A 508 3.82 -11.45 -18.86
C TYR A 508 4.55 -11.30 -17.53
N GLY A 509 3.90 -11.68 -16.43
CA GLY A 509 4.53 -11.66 -15.11
C GLY A 509 3.94 -12.68 -14.15
N GLU A 510 4.76 -13.12 -13.22
CA GLU A 510 4.40 -14.07 -12.18
C GLU A 510 4.50 -13.46 -10.78
N SER A 511 3.69 -13.98 -9.87
CA SER A 511 3.77 -13.68 -8.44
C SER A 511 3.56 -14.94 -7.62
N PHE A 512 4.05 -14.91 -6.38
CA PHE A 512 3.79 -15.95 -5.42
C PHE A 512 3.65 -15.37 -4.01
N LEU A 513 2.88 -16.08 -3.17
CA LEU A 513 2.69 -15.74 -1.76
C LEU A 513 2.59 -17.01 -0.93
N PRO A 514 3.52 -17.29 0.00
CA PRO A 514 3.40 -18.41 0.94
C PRO A 514 2.09 -18.37 1.72
N GLN A 515 1.50 -19.53 1.94
CA GLN A 515 0.26 -19.70 2.69
C GLN A 515 0.54 -20.50 3.97
N SER A 516 0.16 -19.93 5.11
CA SER A 516 0.30 -20.60 6.41
C SER A 516 -0.86 -21.57 6.64
N GLY A 517 -0.58 -22.69 7.31
CA GLY A 517 -1.58 -23.68 7.72
C GLY A 517 -1.20 -25.09 7.33
N LEU A 518 -2.05 -26.03 7.73
CA LEU A 518 -1.88 -27.46 7.49
C LEU A 518 -3.15 -28.05 6.89
N THR A 519 -2.98 -29.02 5.99
CA THR A 519 -4.06 -29.91 5.57
C THR A 519 -4.45 -30.86 6.71
N PHE A 520 -5.54 -31.58 6.59
CA PHE A 520 -5.93 -32.63 7.53
C PHE A 520 -4.83 -33.70 7.71
N GLY A 521 -4.11 -34.03 6.65
CA GLY A 521 -2.97 -34.95 6.67
C GLY A 521 -1.69 -34.38 7.28
N GLY A 522 -1.68 -33.14 7.81
CA GLY A 522 -0.53 -32.51 8.45
C GLY A 522 0.50 -31.92 7.48
N SER A 523 0.26 -31.91 6.18
CA SER A 523 1.14 -31.27 5.21
C SER A 523 0.94 -29.75 5.19
N THR A 524 2.05 -28.99 5.09
CA THR A 524 2.00 -27.53 4.89
C THR A 524 1.43 -27.18 3.51
N PHE A 525 0.81 -26.01 3.40
CA PHE A 525 0.35 -25.49 2.13
C PHE A 525 1.53 -25.08 1.23
N VAL A 526 1.34 -25.22 -0.09
CA VAL A 526 2.24 -24.65 -1.09
C VAL A 526 1.91 -23.16 -1.30
N PRO A 527 2.82 -22.34 -1.81
CA PRO A 527 2.51 -20.95 -2.11
C PRO A 527 1.35 -20.79 -3.11
N GLU A 528 0.51 -19.79 -2.87
CA GLU A 528 -0.37 -19.28 -3.92
C GLU A 528 0.47 -18.68 -5.03
N THR A 529 0.02 -18.83 -6.28
CA THR A 529 0.69 -18.27 -7.45
C THR A 529 -0.25 -17.37 -8.24
N GLY A 530 0.31 -16.35 -8.85
CA GLY A 530 -0.39 -15.47 -9.78
C GLY A 530 0.33 -15.42 -11.12
N LYS A 531 -0.43 -15.44 -12.22
CA LYS A 531 0.08 -15.29 -13.59
C LYS A 531 -0.73 -14.24 -14.31
N GLN A 532 -0.07 -13.29 -14.93
CA GLN A 532 -0.73 -12.19 -15.62
C GLN A 532 -0.20 -12.00 -17.02
N TRP A 533 -1.13 -11.77 -17.95
CA TRP A 533 -0.88 -11.16 -19.25
C TRP A 533 -1.46 -9.74 -19.25
N GLU A 534 -0.71 -8.81 -19.82
CA GLU A 534 -1.14 -7.43 -19.97
C GLU A 534 -0.71 -6.89 -21.32
N ALA A 535 -1.58 -6.10 -21.96
CA ALA A 535 -1.23 -5.34 -23.17
C ALA A 535 -1.86 -3.94 -23.08
N GLY A 536 -1.22 -2.95 -23.70
CA GLY A 536 -1.74 -1.60 -23.62
C GLY A 536 -1.07 -0.60 -24.54
N VAL A 537 -1.58 0.61 -24.48
CA VAL A 537 -1.06 1.79 -25.18
C VAL A 537 -0.85 2.90 -24.18
N LYS A 538 0.27 3.60 -24.27
CA LYS A 538 0.61 4.77 -23.45
C LYS A 538 0.82 5.99 -24.31
N TYR A 539 0.48 7.12 -23.73
CA TYR A 539 0.68 8.44 -24.32
C TYR A 539 1.36 9.38 -23.35
N GLU A 540 2.29 10.15 -23.86
CA GLU A 540 2.98 11.26 -23.18
C GLU A 540 3.10 12.42 -24.15
N ALA A 541 2.43 13.52 -23.87
CA ALA A 541 2.50 14.71 -24.71
C ALA A 541 3.93 15.31 -24.68
N PRO A 542 4.36 15.99 -25.76
CA PRO A 542 5.59 16.75 -25.74
C PRO A 542 5.61 17.74 -24.56
N GLY A 543 6.66 17.68 -23.73
CA GLY A 543 6.78 18.47 -22.50
C GLY A 543 6.04 17.91 -21.28
N GLY A 544 5.52 16.67 -21.36
CA GLY A 544 4.98 15.93 -20.19
C GLY A 544 3.66 16.47 -19.62
N GLN A 545 2.99 17.41 -20.29
CA GLN A 545 1.77 18.07 -19.78
C GLN A 545 0.54 17.17 -19.74
N VAL A 546 0.51 16.13 -20.55
CA VAL A 546 -0.57 15.16 -20.61
C VAL A 546 0.01 13.77 -20.69
N THR A 547 -0.45 12.90 -19.82
CA THR A 547 -0.13 11.46 -19.84
C THR A 547 -1.40 10.66 -19.91
N GLY A 548 -1.39 9.56 -20.66
CA GLY A 548 -2.51 8.64 -20.77
C GLY A 548 -2.03 7.20 -20.80
N ALA A 549 -2.86 6.27 -20.34
CA ALA A 549 -2.60 4.85 -20.44
C ALA A 549 -3.92 4.09 -20.59
N LEU A 550 -3.95 3.18 -21.55
CA LEU A 550 -5.01 2.18 -21.72
C LEU A 550 -4.37 0.81 -21.60
N ALA A 551 -4.89 -0.03 -20.71
CA ALA A 551 -4.40 -1.40 -20.52
C ALA A 551 -5.56 -2.39 -20.50
N VAL A 552 -5.31 -3.59 -21.01
CA VAL A 552 -6.14 -4.78 -20.83
C VAL A 552 -5.32 -5.85 -20.13
N PHE A 553 -5.94 -6.58 -19.21
CA PHE A 553 -5.24 -7.59 -18.42
C PHE A 553 -6.08 -8.86 -18.23
N ASP A 554 -5.37 -9.96 -18.01
CA ASP A 554 -5.89 -11.27 -17.63
C ASP A 554 -4.99 -11.85 -16.53
N LEU A 555 -5.52 -11.94 -15.32
CA LEU A 555 -4.81 -12.37 -14.13
C LEU A 555 -5.48 -13.58 -13.51
N VAL A 556 -4.73 -14.66 -13.30
CA VAL A 556 -5.17 -15.91 -12.67
C VAL A 556 -4.41 -16.09 -11.36
N ARG A 557 -5.13 -16.41 -10.29
CA ARG A 557 -4.62 -16.79 -8.97
C ARG A 557 -4.94 -18.26 -8.72
N GLU A 558 -3.93 -19.05 -8.40
CA GLU A 558 -4.02 -20.51 -8.19
C GLU A 558 -3.56 -20.90 -6.79
N ASN A 559 -3.86 -22.13 -6.39
CA ASN A 559 -3.58 -22.68 -5.06
C ASN A 559 -4.28 -21.89 -3.92
N VAL A 560 -5.44 -21.31 -4.21
CA VAL A 560 -6.23 -20.61 -3.20
C VAL A 560 -6.78 -21.65 -2.21
N THR A 561 -6.64 -21.38 -0.92
CA THR A 561 -7.17 -22.24 0.13
C THR A 561 -8.70 -22.21 0.12
N THR A 562 -9.31 -23.39 0.14
CA THR A 562 -10.76 -23.63 0.20
C THR A 562 -11.06 -24.59 1.33
N ALA A 563 -12.30 -24.60 1.85
CA ALA A 563 -12.67 -25.54 2.91
C ALA A 563 -12.49 -26.99 2.43
N ASP A 564 -11.99 -27.87 3.31
CA ASP A 564 -11.93 -29.30 3.03
C ASP A 564 -13.37 -29.87 3.08
N PRO A 565 -13.89 -30.43 1.97
CA PRO A 565 -15.27 -30.89 1.91
C PRO A 565 -15.53 -32.19 2.72
N VAL A 566 -14.46 -32.87 3.12
CA VAL A 566 -14.52 -34.14 3.88
C VAL A 566 -14.17 -33.92 5.34
N ASN A 567 -13.10 -33.14 5.60
CA ASN A 567 -12.56 -32.94 6.95
C ASN A 567 -12.92 -31.53 7.43
N THR A 568 -14.06 -31.38 8.09
CA THR A 568 -14.58 -30.10 8.59
C THR A 568 -13.57 -29.41 9.49
N GLY A 569 -13.34 -28.11 9.25
CA GLY A 569 -12.37 -27.30 9.99
C GLY A 569 -10.97 -27.28 9.39
N PHE A 570 -10.69 -28.08 8.38
CA PHE A 570 -9.47 -28.05 7.59
C PHE A 570 -9.66 -27.37 6.24
N SER A 571 -8.56 -27.14 5.54
CA SER A 571 -8.55 -26.52 4.21
C SER A 571 -7.70 -27.35 3.24
N VAL A 572 -8.02 -27.22 1.96
CA VAL A 572 -7.27 -27.74 0.81
C VAL A 572 -6.95 -26.62 -0.17
N GLN A 573 -5.94 -26.81 -1.02
CA GLN A 573 -5.52 -25.79 -1.99
C GLN A 573 -5.99 -26.12 -3.42
N THR A 574 -7.28 -26.13 -3.63
CA THR A 574 -7.88 -26.43 -4.94
C THR A 574 -8.49 -25.22 -5.62
N GLY A 575 -8.55 -24.08 -4.91
CA GLY A 575 -9.18 -22.87 -5.38
C GLY A 575 -8.41 -22.19 -6.52
N GLN A 576 -9.16 -21.62 -7.46
CA GLN A 576 -8.64 -20.76 -8.51
C GLN A 576 -9.58 -19.58 -8.73
N GLN A 577 -9.00 -18.41 -8.92
CA GLN A 577 -9.70 -17.16 -9.16
C GLN A 577 -9.11 -16.46 -10.38
N ARG A 578 -9.93 -15.75 -11.13
CA ARG A 578 -9.50 -15.02 -12.32
C ARG A 578 -10.06 -13.61 -12.32
N ALA A 579 -9.26 -12.65 -12.74
CA ALA A 579 -9.67 -11.27 -12.99
C ALA A 579 -9.24 -10.84 -14.39
N ARG A 580 -10.17 -10.24 -15.14
CA ARG A 580 -9.93 -9.65 -16.45
C ARG A 580 -10.48 -8.24 -16.47
N GLY A 581 -9.83 -7.36 -17.18
CA GLY A 581 -10.32 -6.00 -17.22
C GLY A 581 -9.66 -5.09 -18.22
N LEU A 582 -10.20 -3.87 -18.23
CA LEU A 582 -9.70 -2.73 -18.97
C LEU A 582 -9.52 -1.58 -18.01
N GLU A 583 -8.40 -0.89 -18.11
CA GLU A 583 -8.04 0.28 -17.31
C GLU A 583 -7.67 1.43 -18.21
N LEU A 584 -8.25 2.61 -17.97
CA LEU A 584 -7.91 3.87 -18.64
C LEU A 584 -7.50 4.88 -17.57
N GLU A 585 -6.37 5.53 -17.75
CA GLU A 585 -5.90 6.63 -16.92
C GLU A 585 -5.54 7.85 -17.77
N LEU A 586 -5.84 9.03 -17.25
CA LEU A 586 -5.47 10.31 -17.81
C LEU A 586 -4.92 11.21 -16.70
N GLY A 587 -3.76 11.81 -16.93
CA GLY A 587 -3.20 12.90 -16.16
C GLY A 587 -2.94 14.10 -17.06
N ALA A 588 -3.32 15.29 -16.62
CA ALA A 588 -3.06 16.52 -17.36
C ALA A 588 -2.69 17.66 -16.42
N ASP A 589 -1.67 18.42 -16.79
CA ASP A 589 -1.26 19.66 -16.15
C ASP A 589 -1.12 20.75 -17.23
N LEU A 590 -2.25 21.40 -17.52
CA LEU A 590 -2.38 22.29 -18.66
C LEU A 590 -1.94 23.72 -18.30
N LYS A 591 -1.23 24.37 -19.19
CA LYS A 591 -0.71 25.75 -18.99
C LYS A 591 -1.82 26.80 -18.82
N ASN A 592 -3.08 26.47 -19.11
CA ASN A 592 -4.24 27.36 -18.95
C ASN A 592 -4.86 27.32 -17.55
N GLY A 593 -4.17 26.71 -16.57
CA GLY A 593 -4.59 26.64 -15.18
C GLY A 593 -5.39 25.38 -14.80
N TRP A 594 -5.74 24.53 -15.77
CA TRP A 594 -6.40 23.24 -15.51
C TRP A 594 -5.38 22.16 -15.20
N LYS A 595 -5.66 21.40 -14.12
CA LYS A 595 -4.99 20.13 -13.81
C LYS A 595 -6.05 19.06 -13.61
N ILE A 596 -5.89 17.91 -14.25
CA ILE A 596 -6.91 16.86 -14.27
C ILE A 596 -6.27 15.50 -14.04
N THR A 597 -6.89 14.68 -13.22
CA THR A 597 -6.64 13.23 -13.15
C THR A 597 -7.96 12.49 -13.29
N SER A 598 -7.97 11.43 -14.09
CA SER A 598 -9.17 10.61 -14.31
C SER A 598 -8.76 9.16 -14.51
N ALA A 599 -9.61 8.26 -14.01
CA ALA A 599 -9.42 6.82 -14.17
C ALA A 599 -10.76 6.12 -14.38
N TYR A 600 -10.79 5.22 -15.35
CA TYR A 600 -11.90 4.29 -15.58
C TYR A 600 -11.39 2.87 -15.50
N THR A 601 -12.15 2.01 -14.84
CA THR A 601 -11.86 0.59 -14.71
C THR A 601 -13.10 -0.23 -15.06
N TYR A 602 -12.92 -1.22 -15.91
CA TYR A 602 -13.84 -2.35 -16.06
C TYR A 602 -13.13 -3.60 -15.54
N THR A 603 -13.70 -4.28 -14.55
CA THR A 603 -13.13 -5.50 -13.97
C THR A 603 -14.18 -6.60 -13.89
N GLN A 604 -13.88 -7.74 -14.48
CA GLN A 604 -14.67 -8.95 -14.36
C GLN A 604 -13.87 -9.98 -13.58
N THR A 605 -14.30 -10.27 -12.36
CA THR A 605 -13.73 -11.34 -11.52
C THR A 605 -14.60 -12.59 -11.54
N LYS A 606 -13.98 -13.75 -11.29
CA LYS A 606 -14.68 -15.04 -11.25
C LYS A 606 -13.92 -16.02 -10.37
N VAL A 607 -14.63 -16.68 -9.47
CA VAL A 607 -14.16 -17.92 -8.84
C VAL A 607 -14.27 -19.03 -9.88
N THR A 608 -13.16 -19.56 -10.35
CA THR A 608 -13.13 -20.58 -11.43
C THR A 608 -13.07 -21.99 -10.88
N ARG A 609 -12.51 -22.20 -9.68
CA ARG A 609 -12.52 -23.44 -8.92
C ARG A 609 -12.65 -23.16 -7.43
N ASP A 610 -13.50 -23.93 -6.74
CA ASP A 610 -13.67 -23.92 -5.30
C ASP A 610 -14.34 -25.23 -4.88
N THR A 611 -14.13 -25.67 -3.63
CA THR A 611 -14.84 -26.82 -3.05
C THR A 611 -16.31 -26.50 -2.77
N ASN A 612 -16.64 -25.23 -2.55
CA ASN A 612 -18.01 -24.75 -2.48
C ASN A 612 -18.56 -24.46 -3.89
N ALA A 613 -19.29 -25.40 -4.45
CA ALA A 613 -19.89 -25.28 -5.78
C ALA A 613 -20.81 -24.05 -5.93
N ALA A 614 -21.41 -23.55 -4.84
CA ALA A 614 -22.33 -22.42 -4.88
C ALA A 614 -21.67 -21.09 -5.25
N ILE A 615 -20.35 -20.95 -5.04
CA ILE A 615 -19.60 -19.74 -5.40
C ILE A 615 -18.81 -19.88 -6.71
N VAL A 616 -18.69 -21.07 -7.27
CA VAL A 616 -18.06 -21.29 -8.58
C VAL A 616 -18.84 -20.55 -9.66
N GLY A 617 -18.13 -19.79 -10.49
CA GLY A 617 -18.73 -18.92 -11.50
C GLY A 617 -19.13 -17.52 -11.02
N LYS A 618 -19.15 -17.28 -9.71
CA LYS A 618 -19.54 -15.99 -9.12
C LYS A 618 -18.38 -14.99 -9.11
N PRO A 619 -18.68 -13.66 -9.12
CA PRO A 619 -17.67 -12.62 -8.91
C PRO A 619 -17.03 -12.70 -7.52
N LEU A 620 -15.84 -12.12 -7.37
CA LEU A 620 -15.24 -11.91 -6.05
C LEU A 620 -15.97 -10.79 -5.29
N ASN A 621 -15.98 -10.89 -3.96
CA ASN A 621 -16.58 -9.88 -3.11
C ASN A 621 -15.82 -8.54 -3.23
N LEU A 622 -16.55 -7.43 -3.04
CA LEU A 622 -16.02 -6.07 -3.03
C LEU A 622 -15.20 -5.72 -4.29
N THR A 623 -15.65 -6.25 -5.43
CA THR A 623 -15.06 -5.97 -6.73
C THR A 623 -16.13 -5.42 -7.68
N PRO A 624 -16.25 -4.09 -7.78
CA PRO A 624 -17.21 -3.47 -8.70
C PRO A 624 -16.81 -3.74 -10.13
N ARG A 625 -17.82 -3.95 -11.01
CA ARG A 625 -17.58 -4.16 -12.44
C ARG A 625 -17.10 -2.88 -13.14
N HIS A 626 -17.64 -1.72 -12.74
CA HIS A 626 -17.28 -0.41 -13.29
C HIS A 626 -16.93 0.56 -12.18
N THR A 627 -15.82 1.24 -12.33
CA THR A 627 -15.42 2.38 -11.50
C THR A 627 -14.96 3.51 -12.38
N LEU A 628 -15.50 4.71 -12.16
CA LEU A 628 -15.06 5.94 -12.83
C LEU A 628 -14.72 6.96 -11.75
N THR A 629 -13.54 7.55 -11.84
CA THR A 629 -13.11 8.62 -10.95
C THR A 629 -12.53 9.77 -11.77
N ALA A 630 -12.78 10.99 -11.33
CA ALA A 630 -12.14 12.16 -11.90
C ALA A 630 -11.94 13.21 -10.80
N TRP A 631 -10.84 13.93 -10.89
CA TRP A 631 -10.57 15.13 -10.10
C TRP A 631 -9.92 16.17 -10.97
N ALA A 632 -10.43 17.39 -10.93
CA ALA A 632 -9.89 18.52 -11.65
C ALA A 632 -9.67 19.69 -10.71
N THR A 633 -8.60 20.43 -10.92
CA THR A 633 -8.37 21.74 -10.31
C THR A 633 -8.25 22.81 -11.38
N TYR A 634 -8.73 24.02 -11.07
CA TYR A 634 -8.66 25.16 -11.94
C TYR A 634 -8.17 26.39 -11.20
N LYS A 635 -7.02 26.89 -11.60
CA LYS A 635 -6.46 28.14 -11.10
C LYS A 635 -7.11 29.31 -11.82
N LEU A 636 -7.81 30.18 -11.08
CA LEU A 636 -8.58 31.27 -11.66
C LEU A 636 -7.66 32.33 -12.30
N PRO A 637 -7.78 32.67 -13.59
CA PRO A 637 -6.90 33.64 -14.25
C PRO A 637 -6.97 35.05 -13.66
N GLN A 638 -8.16 35.46 -13.22
CA GLN A 638 -8.40 36.78 -12.62
C GLN A 638 -7.97 36.84 -11.14
N TYR A 639 -7.96 35.70 -10.47
CA TYR A 639 -7.60 35.53 -9.06
C TYR A 639 -6.53 34.44 -8.92
N GLN A 640 -5.32 34.72 -9.41
CA GLN A 640 -4.23 33.73 -9.53
C GLN A 640 -3.81 33.07 -8.19
N ARG A 641 -4.29 33.59 -7.07
CA ARG A 641 -4.11 33.00 -5.73
C ARG A 641 -5.19 31.98 -5.38
N VAL A 642 -6.25 31.87 -6.20
CA VAL A 642 -7.39 30.97 -5.92
C VAL A 642 -7.39 29.79 -6.90
N THR A 643 -7.47 28.60 -6.34
CA THR A 643 -7.63 27.35 -7.08
C THR A 643 -8.91 26.67 -6.62
N LEU A 644 -9.78 26.32 -7.56
CA LEU A 644 -10.99 25.52 -7.32
C LEU A 644 -10.69 24.06 -7.62
N GLY A 645 -11.20 23.13 -6.83
CA GLY A 645 -11.12 21.70 -7.05
C GLY A 645 -12.53 21.09 -7.09
N LEU A 646 -12.76 20.19 -8.05
CA LEU A 646 -14.00 19.44 -8.18
C LEU A 646 -13.70 18.04 -8.70
N GLY A 647 -14.38 17.06 -8.13
CA GLY A 647 -14.28 15.70 -8.63
C GLY A 647 -15.41 14.81 -8.19
N GLY A 648 -15.38 13.58 -8.69
CA GLY A 648 -16.40 12.61 -8.35
C GLY A 648 -15.94 11.17 -8.59
N ARG A 649 -16.68 10.26 -7.97
CA ARG A 649 -16.46 8.83 -8.10
C ARG A 649 -17.80 8.11 -8.28
N TYR A 650 -17.90 7.35 -9.36
CA TYR A 650 -18.95 6.37 -9.58
C TYR A 650 -18.41 4.95 -9.36
N VAL A 651 -19.17 4.14 -8.64
CA VAL A 651 -18.90 2.72 -8.41
C VAL A 651 -20.18 1.95 -8.71
N SER A 652 -20.09 0.96 -9.59
CA SER A 652 -21.24 0.11 -9.93
C SER A 652 -21.61 -0.80 -8.76
N GLU A 653 -22.78 -1.42 -8.85
CA GLU A 653 -23.18 -2.50 -7.96
C GLU A 653 -22.09 -3.57 -7.85
N GLN A 654 -21.92 -4.15 -6.66
CA GLN A 654 -20.92 -5.17 -6.38
C GLN A 654 -21.43 -6.16 -5.31
N ILE A 655 -20.90 -7.37 -5.31
CA ILE A 655 -21.14 -8.30 -4.22
C ILE A 655 -20.48 -7.76 -2.94
N GLY A 656 -21.25 -7.54 -1.90
CA GLY A 656 -20.73 -7.20 -0.58
C GLY A 656 -20.17 -8.44 0.12
N SER A 657 -21.06 -9.36 0.40
CA SER A 657 -20.79 -10.74 0.82
C SER A 657 -22.03 -11.54 0.51
N TYR A 658 -21.86 -12.75 -0.05
CA TYR A 658 -23.01 -13.59 -0.38
C TYR A 658 -23.91 -13.79 0.87
N PRO A 659 -25.27 -13.62 0.75
CA PRO A 659 -26.04 -13.48 -0.51
C PRO A 659 -26.36 -12.04 -0.94
N PHE A 660 -25.84 -10.99 -0.33
CA PHE A 660 -26.26 -9.61 -0.63
C PHE A 660 -25.27 -8.83 -1.50
N THR A 661 -25.81 -7.84 -2.22
CA THR A 661 -25.06 -6.89 -3.03
C THR A 661 -25.07 -5.50 -2.40
N LEU A 662 -24.03 -4.72 -2.63
CA LEU A 662 -23.96 -3.29 -2.32
C LEU A 662 -24.42 -2.51 -3.56
N PRO A 663 -25.38 -1.58 -3.42
CA PRO A 663 -25.88 -0.79 -4.53
C PRO A 663 -24.80 0.11 -5.14
N SER A 664 -24.97 0.47 -6.41
CA SER A 664 -24.16 1.49 -7.06
C SER A 664 -24.30 2.85 -6.41
N TYR A 665 -23.26 3.66 -6.48
CA TYR A 665 -23.28 5.02 -5.95
C TYR A 665 -22.43 5.97 -6.79
N PHE A 666 -22.78 7.27 -6.70
CA PHE A 666 -21.96 8.37 -7.14
C PHE A 666 -21.79 9.35 -5.98
N VAL A 667 -20.54 9.80 -5.75
CA VAL A 667 -20.20 10.83 -4.77
C VAL A 667 -19.34 11.90 -5.44
N ALA A 668 -19.54 13.15 -5.04
CA ALA A 668 -18.79 14.29 -5.52
C ALA A 668 -18.12 15.00 -4.35
N ASP A 669 -16.90 15.50 -4.60
CA ASP A 669 -16.08 16.25 -3.66
C ASP A 669 -15.70 17.60 -4.29
N ALA A 670 -15.54 18.64 -3.47
CA ALA A 670 -15.11 19.95 -3.93
C ALA A 670 -14.11 20.58 -2.95
N SER A 671 -13.25 21.44 -3.45
CA SER A 671 -12.31 22.22 -2.63
C SER A 671 -12.10 23.62 -3.19
N VAL A 672 -11.66 24.53 -2.34
CA VAL A 672 -11.14 25.83 -2.72
C VAL A 672 -9.87 26.09 -1.92
N SER A 673 -8.81 26.51 -2.60
CA SER A 673 -7.53 26.86 -2.01
C SER A 673 -7.16 28.29 -2.36
N TYR A 674 -6.71 29.04 -1.36
CA TYR A 674 -6.14 30.38 -1.51
C TYR A 674 -4.69 30.35 -1.05
N VAL A 675 -3.78 30.83 -1.88
CA VAL A 675 -2.33 30.91 -1.59
C VAL A 675 -1.96 32.37 -1.39
N GLY A 676 -1.68 32.76 -0.12
CA GLY A 676 -1.12 34.05 0.25
C GLY A 676 0.39 34.10 0.00
N GLU A 677 1.06 35.08 0.61
CA GLU A 677 2.54 35.19 0.51
C GLU A 677 3.21 34.08 1.33
N ASN A 678 2.80 33.93 2.59
CA ASN A 678 3.39 33.02 3.54
C ASN A 678 2.38 32.02 4.10
N TYR A 679 1.21 31.84 3.47
CA TYR A 679 0.20 30.91 3.94
C TYR A 679 -0.66 30.36 2.81
N ARG A 680 -1.22 29.22 3.07
CA ARG A 680 -2.25 28.59 2.22
C ARG A 680 -3.47 28.24 3.09
N VAL A 681 -4.64 28.64 2.63
CA VAL A 681 -5.92 28.23 3.23
C VAL A 681 -6.63 27.31 2.24
N THR A 682 -7.06 26.15 2.71
CA THR A 682 -7.81 25.21 1.87
C THR A 682 -9.07 24.79 2.62
N ALA A 683 -10.22 25.02 1.99
CA ALA A 683 -11.51 24.48 2.46
C ALA A 683 -11.97 23.38 1.52
N GLY A 684 -12.52 22.31 2.08
CA GLY A 684 -12.98 21.16 1.32
C GLY A 684 -14.31 20.62 1.82
N VAL A 685 -15.06 20.01 0.91
CA VAL A 685 -16.25 19.23 1.22
C VAL A 685 -16.19 17.91 0.47
N LYS A 686 -16.28 16.80 1.20
CA LYS A 686 -16.39 15.44 0.64
C LYS A 686 -17.84 14.98 0.73
N ASN A 687 -18.28 14.20 -0.26
CA ASN A 687 -19.68 13.78 -0.41
C ASN A 687 -20.64 14.97 -0.38
N VAL A 688 -20.46 15.91 -1.31
CA VAL A 688 -21.20 17.20 -1.39
C VAL A 688 -22.73 17.01 -1.28
N PHE A 689 -23.26 15.96 -1.93
CA PHE A 689 -24.69 15.67 -1.98
C PHE A 689 -25.21 14.88 -0.78
N ASN A 690 -24.35 14.59 0.21
CA ASN A 690 -24.69 13.78 1.38
C ASN A 690 -25.33 12.43 1.03
N LYS A 691 -24.81 11.78 -0.02
CA LYS A 691 -25.29 10.47 -0.46
C LYS A 691 -25.04 9.43 0.62
N ALA A 692 -26.07 8.74 1.07
CA ALA A 692 -25.94 7.54 1.88
C ALA A 692 -25.57 6.35 0.97
N TYR A 693 -24.48 5.64 1.29
CA TYR A 693 -24.00 4.48 0.53
C TYR A 693 -23.20 3.54 1.44
N TYR A 694 -22.88 2.35 0.92
CA TYR A 694 -22.09 1.34 1.61
C TYR A 694 -20.82 1.08 0.80
N ASP A 695 -19.67 1.13 1.46
CA ASP A 695 -18.36 0.99 0.82
C ASP A 695 -17.63 -0.32 1.19
N GLY A 696 -18.30 -1.22 1.92
CA GLY A 696 -17.72 -2.49 2.28
C GLY A 696 -18.64 -3.46 3.01
N ALA A 697 -18.11 -4.66 3.22
CA ALA A 697 -18.70 -5.73 4.03
C ALA A 697 -17.59 -6.63 4.54
N ILE A 698 -17.72 -7.18 5.76
CA ILE A 698 -16.78 -8.19 6.26
C ILE A 698 -17.25 -9.59 5.85
N ASN A 699 -18.52 -9.87 6.06
CA ASN A 699 -19.18 -11.16 5.84
C ASN A 699 -20.70 -10.93 5.68
N ALA A 700 -21.47 -12.01 5.63
CA ALA A 700 -22.93 -11.94 5.47
C ALA A 700 -23.67 -11.25 6.63
N ASN A 701 -23.03 -11.01 7.77
CA ASN A 701 -23.64 -10.39 8.94
C ASN A 701 -23.37 -8.88 9.06
N VAL A 702 -22.47 -8.32 8.21
CA VAL A 702 -21.95 -6.97 8.41
C VAL A 702 -21.79 -6.22 7.09
N VAL A 703 -22.44 -5.06 7.00
CA VAL A 703 -22.19 -4.02 5.99
C VAL A 703 -21.53 -2.80 6.62
N SER A 704 -20.74 -2.07 5.85
CA SER A 704 -20.03 -0.88 6.28
C SER A 704 -20.64 0.36 5.64
N PRO A 705 -21.39 1.18 6.40
CA PRO A 705 -21.83 2.47 5.92
C PRO A 705 -20.63 3.38 5.66
N ALA A 706 -20.65 4.08 4.53
CA ALA A 706 -19.63 5.04 4.16
C ALA A 706 -19.78 6.36 4.91
N LEU A 707 -18.77 7.22 4.80
CA LEU A 707 -18.79 8.53 5.45
C LEU A 707 -19.86 9.45 4.80
N PRO A 708 -20.70 10.13 5.60
CA PRO A 708 -21.60 11.15 5.11
C PRO A 708 -20.81 12.38 4.64
N ARG A 709 -21.53 13.44 4.23
CA ARG A 709 -20.90 14.73 3.91
C ARG A 709 -20.07 15.22 5.06
N ASN A 710 -18.82 15.62 4.76
CA ASN A 710 -17.91 16.18 5.75
C ASN A 710 -17.15 17.36 5.17
N PHE A 711 -16.85 18.33 6.04
CA PHE A 711 -16.16 19.56 5.74
C PHE A 711 -14.80 19.56 6.39
N SER A 712 -13.83 20.22 5.76
CA SER A 712 -12.51 20.49 6.33
C SER A 712 -12.04 21.90 5.98
N LEU A 713 -11.28 22.50 6.88
CA LEU A 713 -10.61 23.77 6.71
C LEU A 713 -9.19 23.63 7.23
N GLY A 714 -8.22 23.80 6.34
CA GLY A 714 -6.79 23.76 6.64
C GLY A 714 -6.14 25.12 6.42
N VAL A 715 -5.22 25.46 7.30
CA VAL A 715 -4.30 26.63 7.15
C VAL A 715 -2.88 26.12 7.29
N THR A 716 -2.06 26.37 6.28
CA THR A 716 -0.61 26.07 6.30
C THR A 716 0.14 27.41 6.25
N TYR A 717 1.06 27.62 7.17
CA TYR A 717 1.96 28.76 7.22
C TYR A 717 3.36 28.34 6.79
N PHE A 718 3.99 29.16 5.94
CA PHE A 718 5.35 28.97 5.42
C PHE A 718 6.25 30.05 6.02
N PHE A 719 7.42 29.68 6.60
CA PHE A 719 8.31 30.62 7.33
C PHE A 719 9.79 30.38 7.05
#